data_4a74d4ebb25ecce6986d9c7790ab0ab3
#
_entry.id   4a74d4ebb25ecce6986d9c7790ab0ab3
#
_cell.length_a   1.000
_cell.length_b   1.000
_cell.length_c   1.000
_cell.angle_alpha   90.00
_cell.angle_beta   90.00
_cell.angle_gamma   90.00
#
_symmetry.space_group_name_H-M   'P 1'
#
loop_
_entity.id
_entity.type
_entity.pdbx_description
1 polymer ?
#
loop_
_entity_poly.entity_id
_entity_poly.type
_entity_poly.pdbx_seq_one_letter_code
_entity_poly.pdbx_strand_id
1 'polypeptide(L)'
;MTNPLLTPFSLPPFSAIRPEDIVPAVQSALADCRAAVERVVAQPGPFTWDNLCQPLAESDDRLSRIWSPIGHLNSVKNSPELRAAYEQALPLLSEYGTWVGQHEGLYQAYRSLKEGAAFEALSVPQRKAVDNALRDFELSGIGLSADKQQRYGEIVARLSELGSTYSNNVLDATMGWSKLITDEAELSGLPESALAQAQAMAQAKEQDGWLLTLDMPSYLPVLTYADNRALREEMYRAFATRASDQGPNAGKWDNSEVMAETLALRHELAQLLGFATYADKSLATKMAESPEQVIGFLSDLAKRVRPQAEQELAQLRAFAKQHYGVDELDAWDITYYGEKQKQHLFSISDEQLRPYFPEQRVVEGLFEVVKRIYGITAKERKDVETWHPDVRFFDLFDADGELRGSFYLDLYARENKRGGAWMDDCVGSLRKADGTLQKPVAYLTCNFNRPLGDQPALFTHNEVTTLFHEFGHGLHHMLTQIDTAGVSGINGVPWDAVELPSQFMENWCWEPEALAFISGHYQSGEPLPKAMLDKLLAAKNYQAALFILRQLEFGLFDFRMHFEYSPEKGAQILPTLAEVKKMVAVVPSPSWGRFPHAFSHIFAGGYAAGYYSYLWAEVLSADAYSRFEEEGIFNAETGKSFLDNILSRGGSEEPMALFKRFRGREPQLDAMLRHYGIKG
;
A
#
# COMPACT_ATOMS: atom_id res chain seq x y z
N MET A 1 -14.73 33.09 -10.78
CA MET A 1 -14.76 32.29 -9.54
C MET A 1 -13.34 32.01 -9.08
N THR A 2 -13.08 32.08 -7.78
CA THR A 2 -11.77 31.80 -7.22
C THR A 2 -11.53 30.30 -7.18
N ASN A 3 -10.33 29.86 -7.59
CA ASN A 3 -9.97 28.43 -7.56
C ASN A 3 -9.76 28.01 -6.09
N PRO A 4 -10.55 27.04 -5.57
CA PRO A 4 -10.44 26.63 -4.16
C PRO A 4 -9.10 26.00 -3.82
N LEU A 5 -8.40 25.37 -4.79
CA LEU A 5 -7.09 24.81 -4.56
C LEU A 5 -6.00 25.86 -4.38
N LEU A 6 -6.21 27.08 -4.90
CA LEU A 6 -5.27 28.19 -4.79
C LEU A 6 -5.57 29.11 -3.62
N THR A 7 -6.73 28.96 -2.99
CA THR A 7 -7.07 29.69 -1.77
C THR A 7 -6.42 28.99 -0.58
N PRO A 8 -5.73 29.71 0.32
CA PRO A 8 -5.09 29.04 1.45
C PRO A 8 -6.07 28.20 2.28
N PHE A 9 -5.67 26.98 2.62
CA PHE A 9 -6.48 26.07 3.44
C PHE A 9 -5.58 25.26 4.38
N SER A 10 -6.11 24.86 5.52
CA SER A 10 -5.43 23.94 6.43
C SER A 10 -5.69 22.48 6.02
N LEU A 11 -6.93 22.16 5.61
CA LEU A 11 -7.31 20.86 5.05
C LEU A 11 -7.91 21.08 3.66
N PRO A 12 -7.76 20.11 2.74
CA PRO A 12 -8.26 20.30 1.38
C PRO A 12 -9.77 20.57 1.32
N PRO A 13 -10.21 21.51 0.49
CA PRO A 13 -11.63 21.85 0.33
C PRO A 13 -12.35 20.88 -0.61
N PHE A 14 -12.43 19.60 -0.22
CA PHE A 14 -12.90 18.52 -1.09
C PHE A 14 -14.26 18.80 -1.75
N SER A 15 -15.20 19.40 -1.04
CA SER A 15 -16.53 19.66 -1.57
C SER A 15 -16.55 20.75 -2.66
N ALA A 16 -15.52 21.58 -2.71
CA ALA A 16 -15.40 22.70 -3.65
C ALA A 16 -14.51 22.40 -4.86
N ILE A 17 -13.72 21.31 -4.82
CA ILE A 17 -12.78 20.99 -5.90
C ILE A 17 -13.54 20.45 -7.10
N ARG A 18 -13.34 21.06 -8.27
CA ARG A 18 -13.94 20.66 -9.54
C ARG A 18 -12.85 20.30 -10.54
N PRO A 19 -13.15 19.42 -11.53
CA PRO A 19 -12.16 19.06 -12.54
C PRO A 19 -11.52 20.26 -13.25
N GLU A 20 -12.30 21.30 -13.53
CA GLU A 20 -11.80 22.52 -14.20
C GLU A 20 -10.82 23.34 -13.35
N ASP A 21 -10.76 23.11 -12.06
CA ASP A 21 -9.83 23.81 -11.15
C ASP A 21 -8.41 23.21 -11.17
N ILE A 22 -8.27 21.96 -11.61
CA ILE A 22 -7.06 21.15 -11.42
C ILE A 22 -5.88 21.69 -12.22
N VAL A 23 -6.00 21.78 -13.54
CA VAL A 23 -4.89 22.19 -14.41
C VAL A 23 -4.45 23.62 -14.08
N PRO A 24 -5.35 24.60 -13.93
CA PRO A 24 -4.92 25.95 -13.54
C PRO A 24 -4.21 26.01 -12.20
N ALA A 25 -4.67 25.24 -11.19
CA ALA A 25 -4.02 25.20 -9.88
C ALA A 25 -2.62 24.63 -9.96
N VAL A 26 -2.46 23.53 -10.68
CA VAL A 26 -1.14 22.89 -10.87
C VAL A 26 -0.19 23.82 -11.63
N GLN A 27 -0.65 24.46 -12.69
CA GLN A 27 0.15 25.42 -13.46
C GLN A 27 0.63 26.57 -12.57
N SER A 28 -0.25 27.14 -11.75
CA SER A 28 0.09 28.23 -10.84
C SER A 28 1.10 27.79 -9.79
N ALA A 29 0.89 26.64 -9.17
CA ALA A 29 1.81 26.10 -8.16
C ALA A 29 3.19 25.80 -8.73
N LEU A 30 3.25 25.24 -9.93
CA LEU A 30 4.51 24.94 -10.61
C LEU A 30 5.26 26.22 -10.99
N ALA A 31 4.55 27.24 -11.44
CA ALA A 31 5.16 28.54 -11.72
C ALA A 31 5.82 29.13 -10.46
N ASP A 32 5.13 29.03 -9.33
CA ASP A 32 5.68 29.48 -8.04
C ASP A 32 6.91 28.68 -7.62
N CYS A 33 6.87 27.35 -7.83
CA CYS A 33 8.01 26.49 -7.53
C CYS A 33 9.24 26.82 -8.39
N ARG A 34 9.04 27.03 -9.69
CA ARG A 34 10.12 27.42 -10.60
C ARG A 34 10.73 28.77 -10.19
N ALA A 35 9.87 29.73 -9.87
CA ALA A 35 10.31 31.04 -9.43
C ALA A 35 11.11 30.96 -8.11
N ALA A 36 10.70 30.10 -7.19
CA ALA A 36 11.40 29.88 -5.93
C ALA A 36 12.81 29.31 -6.16
N VAL A 37 12.95 28.33 -7.07
CA VAL A 37 14.24 27.76 -7.41
C VAL A 37 15.19 28.83 -8.01
N GLU A 38 14.70 29.62 -8.97
CA GLU A 38 15.50 30.65 -9.61
C GLU A 38 15.92 31.74 -8.61
N ARG A 39 15.04 32.13 -7.72
CA ARG A 39 15.31 33.12 -6.68
C ARG A 39 16.38 32.64 -5.70
N VAL A 40 16.29 31.39 -5.28
CA VAL A 40 17.25 30.78 -4.34
C VAL A 40 18.64 30.68 -4.99
N VAL A 41 18.68 30.20 -6.24
CA VAL A 41 19.95 30.02 -6.96
C VAL A 41 20.64 31.35 -7.27
N ALA A 42 19.87 32.42 -7.46
CA ALA A 42 20.39 33.75 -7.74
C ALA A 42 21.10 34.41 -6.56
N GLN A 43 20.99 33.89 -5.36
CA GLN A 43 21.64 34.44 -4.17
C GLN A 43 23.16 34.32 -4.26
N PRO A 44 23.91 35.31 -3.70
CA PRO A 44 25.37 35.30 -3.81
C PRO A 44 26.08 34.28 -2.93
N GLY A 45 25.34 33.54 -2.06
CA GLY A 45 25.95 32.63 -1.09
C GLY A 45 26.63 33.35 0.06
N PRO A 46 27.18 32.65 1.06
CA PRO A 46 27.16 31.18 1.18
C PRO A 46 25.75 30.62 1.37
N PHE A 47 25.53 29.38 0.88
CA PHE A 47 24.25 28.71 1.05
C PHE A 47 24.15 28.05 2.41
N THR A 48 22.96 28.20 3.03
CA THR A 48 22.63 27.67 4.34
C THR A 48 21.30 26.92 4.26
N TRP A 49 20.92 26.23 5.32
CA TRP A 49 19.58 25.64 5.39
C TRP A 49 18.50 26.72 5.19
N ASP A 50 18.62 27.83 5.90
CA ASP A 50 17.60 28.88 5.88
C ASP A 50 17.43 29.58 4.54
N ASN A 51 18.50 29.78 3.80
CA ASN A 51 18.41 30.48 2.52
C ASN A 51 18.28 29.58 1.30
N LEU A 52 18.56 28.27 1.43
CA LEU A 52 18.46 27.31 0.35
C LEU A 52 17.32 26.32 0.56
N CYS A 53 17.43 25.48 1.60
CA CYS A 53 16.53 24.34 1.79
C CYS A 53 15.14 24.76 2.28
N GLN A 54 15.07 25.71 3.21
CA GLN A 54 13.81 26.14 3.82
C GLN A 54 12.83 26.76 2.80
N PRO A 55 13.24 27.73 1.95
CA PRO A 55 12.32 28.28 0.95
C PRO A 55 11.80 27.24 -0.03
N LEU A 56 12.67 26.30 -0.44
CA LEU A 56 12.28 25.23 -1.35
C LEU A 56 11.34 24.24 -0.69
N ALA A 57 11.57 23.90 0.58
CA ALA A 57 10.69 23.01 1.35
C ALA A 57 9.27 23.58 1.41
N GLU A 58 9.13 24.87 1.68
CA GLU A 58 7.83 25.51 1.77
C GLU A 58 7.12 25.64 0.43
N SER A 59 7.90 25.90 -0.63
CA SER A 59 7.38 25.93 -2.00
C SER A 59 6.89 24.54 -2.45
N ASP A 60 7.68 23.51 -2.22
CA ASP A 60 7.32 22.14 -2.56
C ASP A 60 6.12 21.64 -1.74
N ASP A 61 6.01 22.07 -0.50
CA ASP A 61 4.86 21.76 0.36
C ASP A 61 3.56 22.35 -0.22
N ARG A 62 3.60 23.58 -0.69
CA ARG A 62 2.43 24.20 -1.32
C ARG A 62 1.98 23.40 -2.55
N LEU A 63 2.92 22.95 -3.37
CA LEU A 63 2.60 22.10 -4.52
C LEU A 63 1.99 20.77 -4.07
N SER A 64 2.60 20.12 -3.08
CA SER A 64 2.10 18.83 -2.55
C SER A 64 0.69 18.96 -1.98
N ARG A 65 0.38 20.04 -1.31
CA ARG A 65 -0.94 20.27 -0.71
C ARG A 65 -2.01 20.50 -1.78
N ILE A 66 -1.62 20.92 -2.97
CA ILE A 66 -2.53 21.05 -4.11
C ILE A 66 -2.67 19.70 -4.84
N TRP A 67 -1.56 19.04 -5.11
CA TRP A 67 -1.56 17.80 -5.90
C TRP A 67 -2.09 16.60 -5.12
N SER A 68 -1.80 16.49 -3.83
CA SER A 68 -2.23 15.35 -3.00
C SER A 68 -3.74 15.12 -3.05
N PRO A 69 -4.61 16.11 -2.81
CA PRO A 69 -6.06 15.88 -2.90
C PRO A 69 -6.53 15.53 -4.31
N ILE A 70 -5.87 16.04 -5.35
CA ILE A 70 -6.22 15.72 -6.74
C ILE A 70 -5.95 14.24 -7.01
N GLY A 71 -4.76 13.75 -6.68
CA GLY A 71 -4.40 12.34 -6.85
C GLY A 71 -5.29 11.42 -6.02
N HIS A 72 -5.60 11.85 -4.81
CA HIS A 72 -6.49 11.08 -3.93
C HIS A 72 -7.90 10.95 -4.54
N LEU A 73 -8.49 12.05 -4.97
CA LEU A 73 -9.80 12.03 -5.63
C LEU A 73 -9.80 11.15 -6.88
N ASN A 74 -8.74 11.19 -7.66
CA ASN A 74 -8.61 10.33 -8.84
C ASN A 74 -8.65 8.83 -8.47
N SER A 75 -8.19 8.47 -7.30
CA SER A 75 -8.19 7.08 -6.80
C SER A 75 -9.51 6.69 -6.14
N VAL A 76 -10.16 7.59 -5.43
CA VAL A 76 -11.32 7.24 -4.56
C VAL A 76 -12.66 7.74 -5.07
N LYS A 77 -12.67 8.68 -6.02
CA LYS A 77 -13.89 9.26 -6.59
C LYS A 77 -13.67 9.57 -8.07
N ASN A 78 -13.24 8.57 -8.81
CA ASN A 78 -12.91 8.72 -10.22
C ASN A 78 -14.13 9.06 -11.06
N SER A 79 -13.93 9.88 -12.09
CA SER A 79 -14.93 10.21 -13.11
C SER A 79 -14.21 10.51 -14.42
N PRO A 80 -14.90 10.44 -15.58
CA PRO A 80 -14.26 10.80 -16.84
C PRO A 80 -13.65 12.20 -16.84
N GLU A 81 -14.36 13.17 -16.24
CA GLU A 81 -13.93 14.58 -16.20
C GLU A 81 -12.71 14.76 -15.29
N LEU A 82 -12.73 14.13 -14.12
CA LEU A 82 -11.61 14.18 -13.18
C LEU A 82 -10.38 13.48 -13.76
N ARG A 83 -10.58 12.31 -14.37
CA ARG A 83 -9.51 11.55 -15.03
C ARG A 83 -8.85 12.38 -16.13
N ALA A 84 -9.63 13.04 -16.96
CA ALA A 84 -9.10 13.88 -18.04
C ALA A 84 -8.26 15.03 -17.49
N ALA A 85 -8.72 15.71 -16.44
CA ALA A 85 -7.97 16.79 -15.79
C ALA A 85 -6.68 16.26 -15.15
N TYR A 86 -6.74 15.12 -14.47
CA TYR A 86 -5.57 14.48 -13.86
C TYR A 86 -4.53 14.14 -14.93
N GLU A 87 -4.95 13.56 -16.04
CA GLU A 87 -4.04 13.17 -17.13
C GLU A 87 -3.40 14.38 -17.82
N GLN A 88 -4.08 15.52 -17.87
CA GLN A 88 -3.52 16.76 -18.39
C GLN A 88 -2.50 17.38 -17.42
N ALA A 89 -2.74 17.26 -16.12
CA ALA A 89 -1.85 17.82 -15.10
C ALA A 89 -0.59 16.96 -14.87
N LEU A 90 -0.70 15.66 -14.99
CA LEU A 90 0.38 14.72 -14.70
C LEU A 90 1.69 15.02 -15.48
N PRO A 91 1.65 15.27 -16.80
CA PRO A 91 2.87 15.62 -17.54
C PRO A 91 3.54 16.90 -17.06
N LEU A 92 2.77 17.86 -16.57
CA LEU A 92 3.32 19.11 -16.03
C LEU A 92 4.17 18.87 -14.79
N LEU A 93 3.72 17.95 -13.95
CA LEU A 93 4.46 17.55 -12.73
C LEU A 93 5.73 16.76 -13.08
N SER A 94 5.65 15.85 -14.04
CA SER A 94 6.79 15.08 -14.51
C SER A 94 7.86 15.99 -15.11
N GLU A 95 7.44 16.95 -15.91
CA GLU A 95 8.32 17.93 -16.53
C GLU A 95 9.03 18.79 -15.48
N TYR A 96 8.29 19.27 -14.48
CA TYR A 96 8.87 20.02 -13.37
C TYR A 96 9.88 19.18 -12.59
N GLY A 97 9.53 17.93 -12.26
CA GLY A 97 10.42 17.04 -11.52
C GLY A 97 11.75 16.81 -12.25
N THR A 98 11.69 16.63 -13.55
CA THR A 98 12.88 16.48 -14.39
C THR A 98 13.69 17.79 -14.43
N TRP A 99 13.01 18.91 -14.61
CA TRP A 99 13.67 20.21 -14.67
C TRP A 99 14.43 20.51 -13.36
N VAL A 100 13.79 20.32 -12.21
CA VAL A 100 14.42 20.61 -10.92
C VAL A 100 15.55 19.61 -10.61
N GLY A 101 15.35 18.33 -10.94
CA GLY A 101 16.35 17.28 -10.73
C GLY A 101 17.57 17.42 -11.62
N GLN A 102 17.46 18.15 -12.73
CA GLN A 102 18.55 18.41 -13.67
C GLN A 102 19.01 19.87 -13.64
N HIS A 103 18.62 20.63 -12.64
CA HIS A 103 18.96 22.04 -12.50
C HIS A 103 20.38 22.18 -11.95
N GLU A 104 21.33 22.51 -12.82
CA GLU A 104 22.76 22.59 -12.46
C GLU A 104 23.03 23.61 -11.36
N GLY A 105 22.43 24.80 -11.44
CA GLY A 105 22.60 25.83 -10.42
C GLY A 105 22.14 25.38 -9.04
N LEU A 106 21.02 24.68 -8.98
CA LEU A 106 20.49 24.16 -7.72
C LEU A 106 21.38 23.04 -7.15
N TYR A 107 21.85 22.14 -8.01
CA TYR A 107 22.80 21.08 -7.63
C TYR A 107 24.08 21.68 -7.03
N GLN A 108 24.65 22.69 -7.68
CA GLN A 108 25.85 23.34 -7.16
C GLN A 108 25.60 24.06 -5.82
N ALA A 109 24.41 24.61 -5.63
CA ALA A 109 24.06 25.22 -4.35
C ALA A 109 24.03 24.17 -3.22
N TYR A 110 23.42 23.00 -3.46
CA TYR A 110 23.41 21.90 -2.47
C TYR A 110 24.82 21.37 -2.22
N ARG A 111 25.65 21.23 -3.25
CA ARG A 111 27.04 20.80 -3.10
C ARG A 111 27.84 21.81 -2.26
N SER A 112 27.66 23.09 -2.54
CA SER A 112 28.29 24.17 -1.78
C SER A 112 27.91 24.11 -0.29
N LEU A 113 26.64 23.86 0.03
CA LEU A 113 26.20 23.66 1.40
C LEU A 113 26.86 22.45 2.04
N LYS A 114 26.88 21.31 1.35
CA LYS A 114 27.49 20.05 1.82
C LYS A 114 28.96 20.21 2.16
N GLU A 115 29.71 20.92 1.31
CA GLU A 115 31.15 21.08 1.43
C GLU A 115 31.54 22.26 2.35
N GLY A 116 30.59 23.10 2.72
CA GLY A 116 30.82 24.28 3.53
C GLY A 116 30.74 24.03 5.03
N ALA A 117 31.15 25.04 5.81
CA ALA A 117 31.12 24.98 7.27
C ALA A 117 29.72 24.87 7.84
N ALA A 118 28.70 25.38 7.13
CA ALA A 118 27.30 25.35 7.59
C ALA A 118 26.74 23.92 7.71
N PHE A 119 27.27 22.94 6.97
CA PHE A 119 26.79 21.57 7.00
C PHE A 119 27.00 20.90 8.37
N GLU A 120 28.15 21.13 8.99
CA GLU A 120 28.48 20.55 10.30
C GLU A 120 27.52 21.03 11.40
N ALA A 121 26.95 22.23 11.24
CA ALA A 121 26.00 22.80 12.18
C ALA A 121 24.56 22.30 12.01
N LEU A 122 24.28 21.56 10.94
CA LEU A 122 22.93 21.03 10.68
C LEU A 122 22.58 19.89 11.62
N SER A 123 21.28 19.75 11.91
CA SER A 123 20.75 18.60 12.66
C SER A 123 20.91 17.32 11.83
N VAL A 124 20.78 16.16 12.48
CA VAL A 124 20.80 14.86 11.80
C VAL A 124 19.75 14.78 10.68
N PRO A 125 18.48 15.16 10.90
CA PRO A 125 17.49 15.16 9.81
C PRO A 125 17.85 16.10 8.66
N GLN A 126 18.36 17.28 8.97
CA GLN A 126 18.75 18.26 7.93
C GLN A 126 19.91 17.74 7.08
N ARG A 127 20.93 17.16 7.70
CA ARG A 127 22.03 16.53 6.97
C ARG A 127 21.55 15.41 6.07
N LYS A 128 20.65 14.57 6.57
CA LYS A 128 20.06 13.48 5.79
C LYS A 128 19.29 14.02 4.58
N ALA A 129 18.52 15.08 4.78
CA ALA A 129 17.77 15.72 3.68
C ALA A 129 18.70 16.26 2.59
N VAL A 130 19.82 16.87 2.96
CA VAL A 130 20.83 17.38 2.01
C VAL A 130 21.47 16.22 1.26
N ASP A 131 21.88 15.16 1.96
CA ASP A 131 22.49 13.99 1.32
C ASP A 131 21.52 13.30 0.37
N ASN A 132 20.23 13.18 0.76
CA ASN A 132 19.20 12.63 -0.12
C ASN A 132 18.99 13.50 -1.36
N ALA A 133 18.99 14.83 -1.21
CA ALA A 133 18.85 15.75 -2.34
C ALA A 133 19.99 15.56 -3.35
N LEU A 134 21.22 15.46 -2.88
CA LEU A 134 22.39 15.25 -3.74
C LEU A 134 22.30 13.91 -4.47
N ARG A 135 21.91 12.84 -3.76
CA ARG A 135 21.66 11.53 -4.37
C ARG A 135 20.60 11.63 -5.47
N ASP A 136 19.50 12.34 -5.19
CA ASP A 136 18.36 12.44 -6.10
C ASP A 136 18.71 13.25 -7.35
N PHE A 137 19.59 14.24 -7.25
CA PHE A 137 20.15 14.91 -8.44
C PHE A 137 20.88 13.91 -9.34
N GLU A 138 21.70 13.06 -8.76
CA GLU A 138 22.42 12.02 -9.51
C GLU A 138 21.46 11.05 -10.18
N LEU A 139 20.42 10.61 -9.45
CA LEU A 139 19.39 9.71 -9.98
C LEU A 139 18.46 10.39 -10.98
N SER A 140 18.49 11.70 -11.09
CA SER A 140 17.76 12.47 -12.09
C SER A 140 18.61 12.82 -13.33
N GLY A 141 19.86 12.37 -13.34
CA GLY A 141 20.74 12.53 -14.49
C GLY A 141 21.51 13.83 -14.56
N ILE A 142 21.77 14.48 -13.41
CA ILE A 142 22.50 15.76 -13.38
C ILE A 142 23.89 15.67 -14.05
N GLY A 143 24.53 14.52 -13.96
CA GLY A 143 25.86 14.30 -14.56
C GLY A 143 25.83 13.87 -16.02
N LEU A 144 24.67 13.73 -16.64
CA LEU A 144 24.55 13.27 -18.02
C LEU A 144 24.76 14.42 -19.03
N SER A 145 25.11 14.05 -20.28
CA SER A 145 25.13 15.00 -21.39
C SER A 145 23.74 15.55 -21.67
N ALA A 146 23.63 16.68 -22.33
CA ALA A 146 22.36 17.33 -22.65
C ALA A 146 21.40 16.40 -23.39
N ASP A 147 21.86 15.62 -24.34
CA ASP A 147 21.03 14.67 -25.09
C ASP A 147 20.46 13.58 -24.20
N LYS A 148 21.29 13.05 -23.30
CA LYS A 148 20.85 12.00 -22.36
C LYS A 148 19.92 12.55 -21.29
N GLN A 149 20.14 13.78 -20.84
CA GLN A 149 19.22 14.46 -19.92
C GLN A 149 17.84 14.64 -20.54
N GLN A 150 17.80 15.04 -21.81
CA GLN A 150 16.54 15.16 -22.55
C GLN A 150 15.84 13.80 -22.64
N ARG A 151 16.59 12.75 -22.99
CA ARG A 151 16.03 11.39 -23.09
C ARG A 151 15.48 10.92 -21.72
N TYR A 152 16.22 11.20 -20.65
CA TYR A 152 15.75 10.89 -19.28
C TYR A 152 14.38 11.52 -19.02
N GLY A 153 14.22 12.81 -19.33
CA GLY A 153 12.96 13.52 -19.15
C GLY A 153 11.82 12.92 -19.98
N GLU A 154 12.08 12.54 -21.21
CA GLU A 154 11.09 11.88 -22.08
C GLU A 154 10.64 10.55 -21.48
N ILE A 155 11.57 9.75 -20.95
CA ILE A 155 11.29 8.46 -20.35
C ILE A 155 10.43 8.62 -19.08
N VAL A 156 10.83 9.53 -18.20
CA VAL A 156 10.10 9.77 -16.96
C VAL A 156 8.65 10.22 -17.25
N ALA A 157 8.49 11.14 -18.20
CA ALA A 157 7.16 11.60 -18.60
C ALA A 157 6.32 10.44 -19.16
N ARG A 158 6.92 9.62 -20.02
CA ARG A 158 6.20 8.47 -20.60
C ARG A 158 5.85 7.42 -19.55
N LEU A 159 6.75 7.13 -18.60
CA LEU A 159 6.49 6.19 -17.51
C LEU A 159 5.33 6.64 -16.63
N SER A 160 5.23 7.93 -16.33
CA SER A 160 4.09 8.47 -15.58
C SER A 160 2.78 8.27 -16.33
N GLU A 161 2.79 8.54 -17.62
CA GLU A 161 1.63 8.35 -18.50
C GLU A 161 1.23 6.87 -18.56
N LEU A 162 2.20 5.98 -18.73
CA LEU A 162 1.95 4.54 -18.78
C LEU A 162 1.40 4.01 -17.45
N GLY A 163 1.91 4.50 -16.32
CA GLY A 163 1.40 4.13 -15.00
C GLY A 163 -0.07 4.50 -14.83
N SER A 164 -0.44 5.71 -15.26
CA SER A 164 -1.82 6.17 -15.24
C SER A 164 -2.71 5.31 -16.16
N THR A 165 -2.25 5.04 -17.37
CA THR A 165 -2.97 4.17 -18.32
C THR A 165 -3.19 2.78 -17.74
N TYR A 166 -2.15 2.19 -17.15
CA TYR A 166 -2.25 0.88 -16.52
C TYR A 166 -3.32 0.86 -15.41
N SER A 167 -3.25 1.83 -14.52
CA SER A 167 -4.19 1.95 -13.40
C SER A 167 -5.63 2.13 -13.89
N ASN A 168 -5.84 2.98 -14.90
CA ASN A 168 -7.16 3.20 -15.49
C ASN A 168 -7.70 1.92 -16.13
N ASN A 169 -6.85 1.18 -16.83
CA ASN A 169 -7.25 -0.08 -17.46
C ASN A 169 -7.69 -1.12 -16.41
N VAL A 170 -6.98 -1.21 -15.29
CA VAL A 170 -7.37 -2.12 -14.20
C VAL A 170 -8.70 -1.72 -13.59
N LEU A 171 -8.89 -0.43 -13.33
CA LEU A 171 -10.15 0.08 -12.79
C LEU A 171 -11.31 -0.20 -13.75
N ASP A 172 -11.15 0.13 -15.02
CA ASP A 172 -12.19 -0.05 -16.01
C ASP A 172 -12.51 -1.53 -16.25
N ALA A 173 -11.49 -2.40 -16.24
CA ALA A 173 -11.68 -3.84 -16.36
C ALA A 173 -12.44 -4.41 -15.16
N THR A 174 -12.15 -3.91 -13.97
CA THR A 174 -12.85 -4.32 -12.75
C THR A 174 -14.32 -3.88 -12.79
N MET A 175 -14.57 -2.64 -13.19
CA MET A 175 -15.93 -2.08 -13.30
C MET A 175 -16.70 -2.60 -14.51
N GLY A 176 -16.01 -3.07 -15.53
CA GLY A 176 -16.61 -3.47 -16.81
C GLY A 176 -17.20 -4.87 -16.83
N TRP A 177 -17.24 -5.57 -15.71
CA TRP A 177 -17.83 -6.90 -15.61
C TRP A 177 -18.84 -6.94 -14.47
N SER A 178 -20.01 -7.52 -14.75
CA SER A 178 -20.99 -7.83 -13.73
C SER A 178 -21.85 -9.01 -14.21
N LYS A 179 -22.50 -9.68 -13.27
CA LYS A 179 -23.43 -10.76 -13.57
C LYS A 179 -24.66 -10.63 -12.68
N LEU A 180 -25.82 -10.49 -13.32
CA LEU A 180 -27.09 -10.50 -12.60
C LEU A 180 -27.57 -11.95 -12.44
N ILE A 181 -27.81 -12.36 -11.20
CA ILE A 181 -28.38 -13.66 -10.85
C ILE A 181 -29.86 -13.42 -10.51
N THR A 182 -30.75 -14.15 -11.12
CA THR A 182 -32.19 -14.05 -10.87
C THR A 182 -32.76 -15.25 -10.13
N ASP A 183 -32.03 -16.36 -10.10
CA ASP A 183 -32.41 -17.57 -9.37
C ASP A 183 -31.49 -17.74 -8.17
N GLU A 184 -32.04 -17.57 -6.97
CA GLU A 184 -31.29 -17.69 -5.72
C GLU A 184 -30.58 -19.05 -5.55
N ALA A 185 -31.12 -20.09 -6.16
CA ALA A 185 -30.51 -21.44 -6.10
C ALA A 185 -29.09 -21.46 -6.69
N GLU A 186 -28.80 -20.59 -7.65
CA GLU A 186 -27.45 -20.47 -8.23
C GLU A 186 -26.42 -19.92 -7.23
N LEU A 187 -26.90 -19.30 -6.12
CA LEU A 187 -26.08 -18.71 -5.07
C LEU A 187 -26.04 -19.56 -3.81
N SER A 188 -26.42 -20.84 -3.92
CA SER A 188 -26.36 -21.77 -2.77
C SER A 188 -24.96 -21.73 -2.13
N GLY A 189 -24.95 -21.70 -0.80
CA GLY A 189 -23.71 -21.65 0.00
C GLY A 189 -23.25 -20.24 0.37
N LEU A 190 -23.74 -19.22 -0.31
CA LEU A 190 -23.38 -17.84 0.03
C LEU A 190 -23.98 -17.44 1.38
N PRO A 191 -23.19 -16.74 2.23
CA PRO A 191 -23.73 -16.22 3.50
C PRO A 191 -24.80 -15.16 3.26
N GLU A 192 -25.67 -14.96 4.23
CA GLU A 192 -26.71 -13.93 4.17
C GLU A 192 -26.14 -12.53 3.92
N SER A 193 -25.00 -12.22 4.51
CA SER A 193 -24.31 -10.93 4.30
C SER A 193 -23.97 -10.70 2.83
N ALA A 194 -23.46 -11.71 2.15
CA ALA A 194 -23.09 -11.63 0.73
C ALA A 194 -24.33 -11.53 -0.15
N LEU A 195 -25.37 -12.28 0.15
CA LEU A 195 -26.67 -12.21 -0.56
C LEU A 195 -27.29 -10.82 -0.43
N ALA A 196 -27.28 -10.26 0.78
CA ALA A 196 -27.82 -8.92 1.03
C ALA A 196 -27.04 -7.84 0.27
N GLN A 197 -25.72 -7.92 0.23
CA GLN A 197 -24.90 -6.97 -0.52
C GLN A 197 -25.16 -7.06 -2.02
N ALA A 198 -25.24 -8.28 -2.56
CA ALA A 198 -25.50 -8.48 -3.98
C ALA A 198 -26.90 -7.98 -4.37
N GLN A 199 -27.89 -8.19 -3.51
CA GLN A 199 -29.24 -7.68 -3.74
C GLN A 199 -29.27 -6.16 -3.70
N ALA A 200 -28.60 -5.54 -2.74
CA ALA A 200 -28.49 -4.08 -2.65
C ALA A 200 -27.82 -3.49 -3.90
N MET A 201 -26.80 -4.13 -4.43
CA MET A 201 -26.15 -3.69 -5.66
C MET A 201 -27.06 -3.77 -6.87
N ALA A 202 -27.87 -4.84 -6.96
CA ALA A 202 -28.87 -4.97 -8.01
C ALA A 202 -29.91 -3.86 -7.92
N GLN A 203 -30.43 -3.58 -6.72
CA GLN A 203 -31.41 -2.52 -6.48
C GLN A 203 -30.87 -1.15 -6.84
N ALA A 204 -29.60 -0.87 -6.55
CA ALA A 204 -28.95 0.39 -6.91
C ALA A 204 -28.89 0.59 -8.42
N LYS A 205 -28.92 -0.48 -9.20
CA LYS A 205 -28.97 -0.46 -10.67
C LYS A 205 -30.40 -0.67 -11.21
N GLU A 206 -31.40 -0.58 -10.34
CA GLU A 206 -32.81 -0.79 -10.68
C GLU A 206 -33.06 -2.16 -11.32
N GLN A 207 -32.38 -3.19 -10.81
CA GLN A 207 -32.51 -4.59 -11.26
C GLN A 207 -33.05 -5.47 -10.14
N ASP A 208 -33.84 -6.47 -10.53
CA ASP A 208 -34.34 -7.48 -9.60
C ASP A 208 -33.38 -8.67 -9.57
N GLY A 209 -32.97 -9.08 -8.36
CA GLY A 209 -32.07 -10.21 -8.18
C GLY A 209 -30.82 -9.84 -7.39
N TRP A 210 -29.72 -10.48 -7.76
CA TRP A 210 -28.43 -10.35 -7.08
C TRP A 210 -27.38 -9.99 -8.13
N LEU A 211 -26.74 -8.85 -7.97
CA LEU A 211 -25.69 -8.40 -8.90
C LEU A 211 -24.31 -8.73 -8.32
N LEU A 212 -23.54 -9.52 -9.06
CA LEU A 212 -22.16 -9.88 -8.74
C LEU A 212 -21.22 -9.00 -9.54
N THR A 213 -20.15 -8.55 -8.88
CA THR A 213 -19.12 -7.69 -9.50
C THR A 213 -17.73 -8.24 -9.17
N LEU A 214 -16.68 -7.61 -9.68
CA LEU A 214 -15.30 -8.01 -9.41
C LEU A 214 -14.66 -7.26 -8.24
N ASP A 215 -15.43 -6.45 -7.53
CA ASP A 215 -14.97 -5.88 -6.26
C ASP A 215 -14.80 -6.99 -5.23
N MET A 216 -13.79 -6.87 -4.37
CA MET A 216 -13.51 -7.91 -3.38
C MET A 216 -14.70 -8.32 -2.52
N PRO A 217 -15.52 -7.39 -2.01
CA PRO A 217 -16.71 -7.80 -1.22
C PRO A 217 -17.72 -8.64 -1.99
N SER A 218 -17.71 -8.58 -3.32
CA SER A 218 -18.58 -9.41 -4.18
C SER A 218 -17.86 -10.68 -4.63
N TYR A 219 -16.63 -10.54 -5.09
CA TYR A 219 -15.84 -11.63 -5.68
C TYR A 219 -15.45 -12.69 -4.64
N LEU A 220 -14.85 -12.26 -3.52
CA LEU A 220 -14.27 -13.19 -2.54
C LEU A 220 -15.32 -14.13 -1.91
N PRO A 221 -16.51 -13.67 -1.51
CA PRO A 221 -17.52 -14.60 -0.97
C PRO A 221 -17.97 -15.68 -1.95
N VAL A 222 -18.04 -15.36 -3.24
CA VAL A 222 -18.40 -16.37 -4.26
C VAL A 222 -17.33 -17.44 -4.33
N LEU A 223 -16.05 -17.06 -4.41
CA LEU A 223 -14.94 -18.02 -4.48
C LEU A 223 -14.81 -18.85 -3.20
N THR A 224 -15.20 -18.29 -2.06
CA THR A 224 -15.09 -18.94 -0.75
C THR A 224 -16.27 -19.86 -0.44
N TYR A 225 -17.49 -19.43 -0.77
CA TYR A 225 -18.70 -20.06 -0.26
C TYR A 225 -19.65 -20.63 -1.31
N ALA A 226 -19.61 -20.18 -2.55
CA ALA A 226 -20.60 -20.61 -3.54
C ALA A 226 -20.40 -22.09 -3.92
N ASP A 227 -21.46 -22.87 -3.72
CA ASP A 227 -21.46 -24.30 -4.07
C ASP A 227 -21.42 -24.51 -5.58
N ASN A 228 -21.90 -23.57 -6.37
CA ASN A 228 -21.94 -23.62 -7.81
C ASN A 228 -20.52 -23.45 -8.39
N ARG A 229 -19.90 -24.56 -8.77
CA ARG A 229 -18.53 -24.57 -9.29
C ARG A 229 -18.41 -23.78 -10.58
N ALA A 230 -19.42 -23.84 -11.45
CA ALA A 230 -19.40 -23.09 -12.71
C ALA A 230 -19.39 -21.56 -12.46
N LEU A 231 -20.09 -21.11 -11.42
CA LEU A 231 -20.10 -19.70 -11.02
C LEU A 231 -18.71 -19.27 -10.50
N ARG A 232 -18.08 -20.12 -9.66
CA ARG A 232 -16.73 -19.84 -9.16
C ARG A 232 -15.74 -19.74 -10.33
N GLU A 233 -15.80 -20.67 -11.27
CA GLU A 233 -14.96 -20.66 -12.46
C GLU A 233 -15.16 -19.40 -13.29
N GLU A 234 -16.40 -19.01 -13.54
CA GLU A 234 -16.75 -17.82 -14.31
C GLU A 234 -16.19 -16.54 -13.67
N MET A 235 -16.41 -16.37 -12.37
CA MET A 235 -15.92 -15.20 -11.65
C MET A 235 -14.39 -15.21 -11.54
N TYR A 236 -13.79 -16.35 -11.26
CA TYR A 236 -12.34 -16.47 -11.24
C TYR A 236 -11.73 -16.06 -12.58
N ARG A 237 -12.32 -16.57 -13.66
CA ARG A 237 -11.83 -16.24 -15.02
C ARG A 237 -11.96 -14.76 -15.31
N ALA A 238 -13.10 -14.15 -14.99
CA ALA A 238 -13.31 -12.73 -15.19
C ALA A 238 -12.31 -11.89 -14.41
N PHE A 239 -12.04 -12.26 -13.15
CA PHE A 239 -11.10 -11.56 -12.28
C PHE A 239 -9.63 -11.77 -12.70
N ALA A 240 -9.24 -13.01 -12.96
CA ALA A 240 -7.86 -13.37 -13.26
C ALA A 240 -7.41 -12.93 -14.66
N THR A 241 -8.32 -12.49 -15.51
CA THR A 241 -8.03 -12.03 -16.87
C THR A 241 -8.28 -10.56 -17.08
N ARG A 242 -8.49 -9.80 -16.00
CA ARG A 242 -8.74 -8.37 -16.09
C ARG A 242 -7.60 -7.66 -16.82
N ALA A 243 -7.97 -6.67 -17.62
CA ALA A 243 -7.03 -5.80 -18.33
C ALA A 243 -6.02 -6.58 -19.18
N SER A 244 -6.47 -7.61 -19.89
CA SER A 244 -5.61 -8.51 -20.65
C SER A 244 -6.18 -8.93 -22.00
N ASP A 245 -5.46 -9.82 -22.66
CA ASP A 245 -5.82 -10.44 -23.94
C ASP A 245 -6.72 -11.67 -23.77
N GLN A 246 -7.10 -12.00 -22.54
CA GLN A 246 -7.88 -13.20 -22.22
C GLN A 246 -9.19 -12.83 -21.53
N GLY A 247 -10.10 -13.80 -21.43
CA GLY A 247 -11.33 -13.68 -20.66
C GLY A 247 -12.47 -13.02 -21.42
N PRO A 248 -13.57 -12.68 -20.70
CA PRO A 248 -14.79 -12.15 -21.32
C PRO A 248 -14.61 -10.78 -21.96
N ASN A 249 -13.66 -10.00 -21.51
CA ASN A 249 -13.35 -8.68 -22.04
C ASN A 249 -11.97 -8.66 -22.73
N ALA A 250 -11.55 -9.78 -23.29
CA ALA A 250 -10.26 -9.92 -23.95
C ALA A 250 -9.98 -8.78 -24.95
N GLY A 251 -8.82 -8.17 -24.85
CA GLY A 251 -8.39 -7.06 -25.70
C GLY A 251 -8.97 -5.71 -25.34
N LYS A 252 -9.94 -5.65 -24.43
CA LYS A 252 -10.49 -4.40 -23.93
C LYS A 252 -9.74 -4.02 -22.65
N TRP A 253 -9.20 -2.81 -22.61
CA TRP A 253 -8.35 -2.34 -21.50
C TRP A 253 -7.09 -3.20 -21.28
N ASP A 254 -6.52 -3.73 -22.36
CA ASP A 254 -5.40 -4.65 -22.30
C ASP A 254 -4.09 -3.93 -21.96
N ASN A 255 -3.44 -4.33 -20.86
CA ASN A 255 -2.18 -3.76 -20.38
C ASN A 255 -0.94 -4.42 -20.99
N SER A 256 -1.06 -5.36 -21.90
CA SER A 256 0.09 -6.10 -22.45
C SER A 256 1.15 -5.17 -23.04
N GLU A 257 0.75 -4.27 -23.92
CA GLU A 257 1.68 -3.31 -24.55
C GLU A 257 2.18 -2.26 -23.55
N VAL A 258 1.32 -1.82 -22.64
CA VAL A 258 1.69 -0.87 -21.57
C VAL A 258 2.82 -1.43 -20.73
N MET A 259 2.72 -2.70 -20.32
CA MET A 259 3.76 -3.38 -19.53
C MET A 259 5.05 -3.54 -20.33
N ALA A 260 4.96 -3.94 -21.58
CA ALA A 260 6.14 -4.14 -22.42
C ALA A 260 6.92 -2.82 -22.60
N GLU A 261 6.23 -1.75 -22.90
CA GLU A 261 6.84 -0.43 -23.04
C GLU A 261 7.42 0.06 -21.70
N THR A 262 6.71 -0.18 -20.61
CA THR A 262 7.16 0.20 -19.27
C THR A 262 8.49 -0.48 -18.92
N LEU A 263 8.61 -1.78 -19.16
CA LEU A 263 9.85 -2.52 -18.88
C LEU A 263 11.01 -2.04 -19.74
N ALA A 264 10.75 -1.79 -21.02
CA ALA A 264 11.78 -1.28 -21.93
C ALA A 264 12.29 0.08 -21.48
N LEU A 265 11.40 0.99 -21.12
CA LEU A 265 11.76 2.33 -20.67
C LEU A 265 12.44 2.32 -19.30
N ARG A 266 12.02 1.47 -18.39
CA ARG A 266 12.70 1.31 -17.09
C ARG A 266 14.12 0.83 -17.28
N HIS A 267 14.34 -0.12 -18.17
CA HIS A 267 15.69 -0.61 -18.47
C HIS A 267 16.56 0.50 -19.09
N GLU A 268 16.03 1.21 -20.08
CA GLU A 268 16.73 2.33 -20.70
C GLU A 268 17.11 3.40 -19.68
N LEU A 269 16.18 3.74 -18.78
CA LEU A 269 16.40 4.69 -17.70
C LEU A 269 17.56 4.28 -16.80
N ALA A 270 17.57 3.02 -16.38
CA ALA A 270 18.65 2.48 -15.55
C ALA A 270 19.99 2.55 -16.28
N GLN A 271 20.02 2.17 -17.54
CA GLN A 271 21.23 2.23 -18.37
C GLN A 271 21.76 3.66 -18.53
N LEU A 272 20.88 4.63 -18.75
CA LEU A 272 21.27 6.05 -18.83
C LEU A 272 21.96 6.50 -17.55
N LEU A 273 21.51 6.03 -16.40
CA LEU A 273 22.06 6.41 -15.09
C LEU A 273 23.30 5.59 -14.70
N GLY A 274 23.73 4.66 -15.56
CA GLY A 274 24.93 3.86 -15.31
C GLY A 274 24.67 2.56 -14.54
N PHE A 275 23.41 2.20 -14.33
CA PHE A 275 23.05 0.93 -13.70
C PHE A 275 22.92 -0.19 -14.73
N ALA A 276 23.34 -1.39 -14.37
CA ALA A 276 23.22 -2.54 -15.26
C ALA A 276 21.76 -2.90 -15.56
N THR A 277 20.91 -2.83 -14.56
CA THR A 277 19.48 -3.16 -14.69
C THR A 277 18.64 -2.19 -13.87
N TYR A 278 17.32 -2.22 -14.10
CA TYR A 278 16.38 -1.45 -13.28
C TYR A 278 16.35 -1.94 -11.84
N ALA A 279 16.58 -3.24 -11.61
CA ALA A 279 16.69 -3.79 -10.25
C ALA A 279 17.84 -3.14 -9.48
N ASP A 280 18.99 -2.96 -10.11
CA ASP A 280 20.13 -2.24 -9.51
C ASP A 280 19.76 -0.80 -9.16
N LYS A 281 19.10 -0.11 -10.07
CA LYS A 281 18.65 1.27 -9.86
C LYS A 281 17.68 1.36 -8.70
N SER A 282 16.73 0.42 -8.63
CA SER A 282 15.72 0.36 -7.56
C SER A 282 16.36 0.30 -6.17
N LEU A 283 17.44 -0.46 -6.02
CA LEU A 283 18.10 -0.63 -4.73
C LEU A 283 18.91 0.59 -4.27
N ALA A 284 19.18 1.55 -5.16
CA ALA A 284 19.95 2.76 -4.81
C ALA A 284 19.32 3.55 -3.65
N THR A 285 18.01 3.39 -3.40
CA THR A 285 17.26 4.07 -2.34
C THR A 285 16.72 3.12 -1.29
N LYS A 286 17.21 1.88 -1.22
CA LYS A 286 16.67 0.83 -0.34
C LYS A 286 17.74 0.30 0.63
N MET A 287 17.30 -0.50 1.59
CA MET A 287 18.19 -1.16 2.56
C MET A 287 19.00 -2.29 1.92
N ALA A 288 18.37 -3.08 1.04
CA ALA A 288 19.03 -4.19 0.36
C ALA A 288 20.20 -3.66 -0.48
N GLU A 289 21.33 -4.35 -0.44
CA GLU A 289 22.60 -3.87 -0.98
C GLU A 289 22.83 -4.27 -2.43
N SER A 290 22.27 -5.42 -2.85
CA SER A 290 22.51 -5.93 -4.21
C SER A 290 21.33 -6.78 -4.68
N PRO A 291 21.14 -6.90 -6.02
CA PRO A 291 20.14 -7.83 -6.57
C PRO A 291 20.34 -9.27 -6.11
N GLU A 292 21.59 -9.71 -5.98
CA GLU A 292 21.93 -11.06 -5.52
C GLU A 292 21.46 -11.30 -4.09
N GLN A 293 21.55 -10.29 -3.23
CA GLN A 293 21.05 -10.36 -1.86
C GLN A 293 19.54 -10.57 -1.84
N VAL A 294 18.80 -9.83 -2.67
CA VAL A 294 17.33 -9.93 -2.74
C VAL A 294 16.91 -11.30 -3.27
N ILE A 295 17.50 -11.74 -4.38
CA ILE A 295 17.18 -13.04 -4.97
C ILE A 295 17.56 -14.17 -4.01
N GLY A 296 18.72 -14.07 -3.36
CA GLY A 296 19.16 -15.03 -2.36
C GLY A 296 18.20 -15.13 -1.19
N PHE A 297 17.75 -14.00 -0.65
CA PHE A 297 16.78 -13.96 0.43
C PHE A 297 15.46 -14.64 0.04
N LEU A 298 14.91 -14.28 -1.13
CA LEU A 298 13.65 -14.85 -1.59
C LEU A 298 13.78 -16.33 -1.91
N SER A 299 14.88 -16.74 -2.56
CA SER A 299 15.12 -18.14 -2.93
C SER A 299 15.34 -19.03 -1.72
N ASP A 300 16.08 -18.56 -0.72
CA ASP A 300 16.33 -19.31 0.53
C ASP A 300 15.02 -19.47 1.31
N LEU A 301 14.22 -18.42 1.40
CA LEU A 301 12.93 -18.50 2.06
C LEU A 301 11.99 -19.48 1.34
N ALA A 302 11.99 -19.48 0.01
CA ALA A 302 11.20 -20.42 -0.79
C ALA A 302 11.60 -21.87 -0.50
N LYS A 303 12.88 -22.16 -0.39
CA LYS A 303 13.36 -23.50 -0.06
C LYS A 303 12.89 -23.98 1.31
N ARG A 304 12.82 -23.06 2.27
CA ARG A 304 12.37 -23.38 3.64
C ARG A 304 10.86 -23.58 3.73
N VAL A 305 10.10 -22.82 2.93
CA VAL A 305 8.63 -22.78 3.01
C VAL A 305 7.98 -23.84 2.11
N ARG A 306 8.55 -24.11 0.95
CA ARG A 306 7.95 -24.98 -0.06
C ARG A 306 7.55 -26.37 0.45
N PRO A 307 8.38 -27.12 1.21
CA PRO A 307 7.97 -28.46 1.68
C PRO A 307 6.68 -28.43 2.51
N GLN A 308 6.51 -27.42 3.38
CA GLN A 308 5.30 -27.28 4.17
C GLN A 308 4.10 -26.87 3.31
N ALA A 309 4.31 -26.04 2.31
CA ALA A 309 3.27 -25.64 1.35
C ALA A 309 2.79 -26.84 0.54
N GLU A 310 3.70 -27.70 0.09
CA GLU A 310 3.36 -28.95 -0.61
C GLU A 310 2.52 -29.87 0.27
N GLN A 311 2.86 -29.96 1.55
CA GLN A 311 2.13 -30.74 2.53
C GLN A 311 0.73 -30.17 2.76
N GLU A 312 0.61 -28.85 2.90
CA GLU A 312 -0.70 -28.19 3.06
C GLU A 312 -1.60 -28.43 1.85
N LEU A 313 -1.06 -28.35 0.65
CA LEU A 313 -1.85 -28.63 -0.56
C LEU A 313 -2.25 -30.11 -0.66
N ALA A 314 -1.34 -31.02 -0.32
CA ALA A 314 -1.64 -32.45 -0.30
C ALA A 314 -2.76 -32.78 0.69
N GLN A 315 -2.74 -32.16 1.85
CA GLN A 315 -3.80 -32.32 2.87
C GLN A 315 -5.13 -31.75 2.38
N LEU A 316 -5.10 -30.62 1.68
CA LEU A 316 -6.32 -30.04 1.11
C LEU A 316 -6.92 -30.95 0.03
N ARG A 317 -6.09 -31.51 -0.86
CA ARG A 317 -6.52 -32.47 -1.89
C ARG A 317 -7.14 -33.71 -1.28
N ALA A 318 -6.49 -34.26 -0.26
CA ALA A 318 -7.00 -35.44 0.44
C ALA A 318 -8.33 -35.16 1.12
N PHE A 319 -8.49 -34.00 1.74
CA PHE A 319 -9.71 -33.56 2.37
C PHE A 319 -10.86 -33.45 1.35
N ALA A 320 -10.63 -32.81 0.23
CA ALA A 320 -11.64 -32.62 -0.81
C ALA A 320 -12.06 -33.96 -1.41
N LYS A 321 -11.14 -34.90 -1.60
CA LYS A 321 -11.43 -36.24 -2.10
C LYS A 321 -12.24 -37.05 -1.07
N GLN A 322 -11.79 -37.06 0.16
CA GLN A 322 -12.42 -37.85 1.23
C GLN A 322 -13.83 -37.38 1.56
N HIS A 323 -14.03 -36.07 1.70
CA HIS A 323 -15.29 -35.50 2.19
C HIS A 323 -16.26 -35.07 1.08
N TYR A 324 -15.76 -34.79 -0.12
CA TYR A 324 -16.58 -34.28 -1.22
C TYR A 324 -16.44 -35.04 -2.52
N GLY A 325 -15.60 -36.08 -2.56
CA GLY A 325 -15.43 -36.90 -3.76
C GLY A 325 -14.79 -36.19 -4.93
N VAL A 326 -14.04 -35.11 -4.67
CA VAL A 326 -13.38 -34.32 -5.70
C VAL A 326 -11.99 -34.87 -5.93
N ASP A 327 -11.71 -35.30 -7.16
CA ASP A 327 -10.42 -35.92 -7.51
C ASP A 327 -9.32 -34.90 -7.81
N GLU A 328 -9.67 -33.78 -8.44
CA GLU A 328 -8.73 -32.73 -8.79
C GLU A 328 -9.27 -31.36 -8.42
N LEU A 329 -8.39 -30.50 -7.88
CA LEU A 329 -8.71 -29.13 -7.54
C LEU A 329 -8.17 -28.19 -8.61
N ASP A 330 -9.05 -27.37 -9.18
CA ASP A 330 -8.67 -26.27 -10.04
C ASP A 330 -8.46 -25.00 -9.21
N ALA A 331 -7.94 -23.94 -9.82
CA ALA A 331 -7.65 -22.70 -9.13
C ALA A 331 -8.87 -22.10 -8.41
N TRP A 332 -10.06 -22.23 -9.00
CA TRP A 332 -11.32 -21.73 -8.41
C TRP A 332 -11.92 -22.64 -7.33
N ASP A 333 -11.25 -23.75 -7.03
CA ASP A 333 -11.65 -24.70 -5.97
C ASP A 333 -10.85 -24.51 -4.67
N ILE A 334 -9.67 -23.91 -4.76
CA ILE A 334 -8.71 -23.85 -3.63
C ILE A 334 -9.28 -23.09 -2.44
N THR A 335 -9.80 -21.91 -2.66
CA THR A 335 -10.39 -21.10 -1.58
C THR A 335 -11.64 -21.73 -1.02
N TYR A 336 -12.47 -22.31 -1.89
CA TYR A 336 -13.73 -22.96 -1.50
C TYR A 336 -13.49 -24.16 -0.58
N TYR A 337 -12.67 -25.11 -1.00
CA TYR A 337 -12.37 -26.29 -0.19
C TYR A 337 -11.44 -25.96 0.97
N GLY A 338 -10.63 -24.93 0.84
CA GLY A 338 -9.83 -24.40 1.94
C GLY A 338 -10.68 -23.93 3.09
N GLU A 339 -11.77 -23.21 2.81
CA GLU A 339 -12.71 -22.77 3.84
C GLU A 339 -13.41 -23.97 4.51
N LYS A 340 -13.83 -24.95 3.72
CA LYS A 340 -14.45 -26.16 4.27
C LYS A 340 -13.50 -26.98 5.14
N GLN A 341 -12.24 -27.10 4.73
CA GLN A 341 -11.21 -27.76 5.54
C GLN A 341 -10.95 -27.00 6.83
N LYS A 342 -10.86 -25.68 6.75
CA LYS A 342 -10.67 -24.82 7.92
C LYS A 342 -11.81 -24.99 8.94
N GLN A 343 -13.06 -25.02 8.45
CA GLN A 343 -14.22 -25.26 9.31
C GLN A 343 -14.17 -26.65 9.91
N HIS A 344 -13.78 -27.65 9.15
CA HIS A 344 -13.67 -29.03 9.65
C HIS A 344 -12.60 -29.15 10.75
N LEU A 345 -11.44 -28.53 10.54
CA LEU A 345 -10.31 -28.61 11.47
C LEU A 345 -10.49 -27.75 12.72
N PHE A 346 -11.06 -26.56 12.57
CA PHE A 346 -11.06 -25.55 13.62
C PHE A 346 -12.47 -25.14 14.07
N SER A 347 -13.50 -25.56 13.37
CA SER A 347 -14.91 -25.24 13.65
C SER A 347 -15.18 -23.74 13.76
N ILE A 348 -14.54 -22.94 12.90
CA ILE A 348 -14.67 -21.49 12.86
C ILE A 348 -14.73 -20.99 11.42
N SER A 349 -15.55 -19.98 11.17
CA SER A 349 -15.63 -19.29 9.88
C SER A 349 -15.62 -17.79 10.08
N ASP A 350 -15.24 -17.05 9.03
CA ASP A 350 -15.28 -15.59 9.06
C ASP A 350 -16.69 -15.07 9.30
N GLU A 351 -17.72 -15.74 8.76
CA GLU A 351 -19.12 -15.34 8.95
C GLU A 351 -19.59 -15.49 10.39
N GLN A 352 -19.07 -16.45 11.14
CA GLN A 352 -19.36 -16.59 12.57
C GLN A 352 -18.70 -15.49 13.39
N LEU A 353 -17.57 -14.96 12.91
CA LEU A 353 -16.80 -13.92 13.59
C LEU A 353 -17.33 -12.51 13.30
N ARG A 354 -17.89 -12.28 12.10
CA ARG A 354 -18.35 -10.94 11.67
C ARG A 354 -19.21 -10.21 12.72
N PRO A 355 -20.21 -10.85 13.35
CA PRO A 355 -21.04 -10.14 14.33
C PRO A 355 -20.26 -9.52 15.49
N TYR A 356 -19.07 -10.01 15.75
CA TYR A 356 -18.21 -9.51 16.84
C TYR A 356 -17.26 -8.41 16.41
N PHE A 357 -17.23 -8.06 15.11
CA PHE A 357 -16.34 -7.01 14.58
C PHE A 357 -17.12 -5.90 13.86
N PRO A 358 -18.07 -5.24 14.57
CA PRO A 358 -18.73 -4.08 13.99
C PRO A 358 -17.72 -2.92 13.87
N GLU A 359 -17.87 -2.10 12.85
CA GLU A 359 -16.94 -1.02 12.53
C GLU A 359 -16.57 -0.17 13.75
N GLN A 360 -17.57 0.34 14.46
CA GLN A 360 -17.31 1.26 15.57
C GLN A 360 -16.47 0.61 16.68
N ARG A 361 -16.79 -0.62 17.01
CA ARG A 361 -16.07 -1.37 18.04
C ARG A 361 -14.63 -1.62 17.64
N VAL A 362 -14.42 -2.01 16.39
CA VAL A 362 -13.07 -2.27 15.86
C VAL A 362 -12.23 -1.01 15.86
N VAL A 363 -12.77 0.12 15.41
CA VAL A 363 -12.08 1.41 15.40
C VAL A 363 -11.74 1.86 16.82
N GLU A 364 -12.67 1.75 17.74
CA GLU A 364 -12.43 2.06 19.16
C GLU A 364 -11.36 1.14 19.77
N GLY A 365 -11.40 -0.14 19.41
CA GLY A 365 -10.40 -1.12 19.84
C GLY A 365 -9.01 -0.82 19.33
N LEU A 366 -8.91 -0.40 18.08
CA LEU A 366 -7.67 0.06 17.49
C LEU A 366 -7.09 1.25 18.31
N PHE A 367 -7.92 2.21 18.64
CA PHE A 367 -7.50 3.38 19.42
C PHE A 367 -7.08 2.98 20.83
N GLU A 368 -7.75 1.98 21.43
CA GLU A 368 -7.37 1.48 22.75
C GLU A 368 -5.99 0.80 22.72
N VAL A 369 -5.69 0.05 21.67
CA VAL A 369 -4.35 -0.55 21.49
C VAL A 369 -3.27 0.55 21.46
N VAL A 370 -3.44 1.56 20.63
CA VAL A 370 -2.45 2.65 20.51
C VAL A 370 -2.34 3.48 21.77
N LYS A 371 -3.43 3.64 22.51
CA LYS A 371 -3.41 4.32 23.81
C LYS A 371 -2.55 3.56 24.80
N ARG A 372 -2.73 2.24 24.90
CA ARG A 372 -1.97 1.40 25.83
C ARG A 372 -0.49 1.34 25.49
N ILE A 373 -0.16 1.28 24.20
CA ILE A 373 1.22 1.14 23.77
C ILE A 373 1.96 2.48 23.75
N TYR A 374 1.31 3.54 23.23
CA TYR A 374 1.96 4.80 22.93
C TYR A 374 1.39 6.02 23.69
N GLY A 375 0.33 5.83 24.46
CA GLY A 375 -0.34 6.94 25.13
C GLY A 375 -1.11 7.85 24.18
N ILE A 376 -1.41 7.39 22.97
CA ILE A 376 -2.10 8.18 21.94
C ILE A 376 -3.61 8.00 22.05
N THR A 377 -4.36 9.09 21.96
CA THR A 377 -5.82 9.09 21.94
C THR A 377 -6.32 9.71 20.65
N ALA A 378 -7.50 9.30 20.21
CA ALA A 378 -8.13 9.79 18.99
C ALA A 378 -9.45 10.46 19.30
N LYS A 379 -9.75 11.54 18.57
CA LYS A 379 -11.02 12.27 18.68
C LYS A 379 -11.60 12.49 17.28
N GLU A 380 -12.83 12.02 17.06
CA GLU A 380 -13.51 12.23 15.79
C GLU A 380 -13.96 13.67 15.62
N ARG A 381 -13.81 14.20 14.42
CA ARG A 381 -14.32 15.52 14.02
C ARG A 381 -15.32 15.33 12.89
N LYS A 382 -16.47 15.96 13.03
CA LYS A 382 -17.55 15.89 12.02
C LYS A 382 -17.70 17.21 11.23
N ASP A 383 -16.90 18.21 11.52
CA ASP A 383 -16.89 19.50 10.87
C ASP A 383 -15.92 19.62 9.69
N VAL A 384 -15.35 18.49 9.25
CA VAL A 384 -14.34 18.45 8.18
C VAL A 384 -14.98 18.03 6.87
N GLU A 385 -14.69 18.74 5.78
CA GLU A 385 -15.14 18.38 4.44
C GLU A 385 -14.45 17.12 3.97
N THR A 386 -15.22 16.21 3.36
CA THR A 386 -14.69 14.98 2.77
C THR A 386 -15.25 14.80 1.38
N TRP A 387 -14.80 13.75 0.68
CA TRP A 387 -15.24 13.43 -0.68
C TRP A 387 -16.46 12.50 -0.73
N HIS A 388 -16.85 11.94 0.41
CA HIS A 388 -17.99 11.01 0.52
C HIS A 388 -18.55 11.04 1.95
N PRO A 389 -19.89 10.92 2.12
CA PRO A 389 -20.50 10.95 3.47
C PRO A 389 -20.00 9.89 4.44
N ASP A 390 -19.54 8.74 3.93
CA ASP A 390 -19.06 7.63 4.77
C ASP A 390 -17.64 7.84 5.30
N VAL A 391 -16.91 8.84 4.79
CA VAL A 391 -15.55 9.12 5.21
C VAL A 391 -15.56 9.82 6.57
N ARG A 392 -14.75 9.29 7.49
CA ARG A 392 -14.60 9.84 8.84
C ARG A 392 -13.26 10.56 8.97
N PHE A 393 -13.17 11.49 9.91
CA PHE A 393 -11.95 12.24 10.17
C PHE A 393 -11.63 12.26 11.67
N PHE A 394 -10.35 12.07 12.03
CA PHE A 394 -9.91 12.00 13.42
C PHE A 394 -8.66 12.82 13.65
N ASP A 395 -8.56 13.40 14.84
CA ASP A 395 -7.34 14.01 15.37
C ASP A 395 -6.69 13.03 16.37
N LEU A 396 -5.35 12.98 16.36
CA LEU A 396 -4.59 12.19 17.32
C LEU A 396 -3.84 13.11 18.29
N PHE A 397 -3.95 12.77 19.58
CA PHE A 397 -3.33 13.51 20.67
C PHE A 397 -2.39 12.60 21.45
N ASP A 398 -1.27 13.14 21.93
CA ASP A 398 -0.37 12.41 22.80
C ASP A 398 -0.82 12.44 24.27
N ALA A 399 -0.02 11.83 25.15
CA ALA A 399 -0.34 11.74 26.58
C ALA A 399 -0.44 13.10 27.25
N ASP A 400 0.22 14.13 26.70
CA ASP A 400 0.17 15.50 27.22
C ASP A 400 -0.99 16.31 26.64
N GLY A 401 -1.80 15.68 25.79
CA GLY A 401 -2.95 16.34 25.16
C GLY A 401 -2.59 17.19 23.95
N GLU A 402 -1.37 17.06 23.43
CA GLU A 402 -0.91 17.81 22.27
C GLU A 402 -1.30 17.10 20.97
N LEU A 403 -1.78 17.88 19.99
CA LEU A 403 -2.15 17.36 18.68
C LEU A 403 -0.90 16.88 17.94
N ARG A 404 -0.91 15.62 17.50
CA ARG A 404 0.21 15.03 16.77
C ARG A 404 -0.05 14.94 15.27
N GLY A 405 -1.26 14.71 14.87
CA GLY A 405 -1.65 14.59 13.47
C GLY A 405 -3.12 14.27 13.32
N SER A 406 -3.55 14.13 12.08
CA SER A 406 -4.95 13.83 11.76
C SER A 406 -5.05 12.88 10.57
N PHE A 407 -6.20 12.21 10.40
CA PHE A 407 -6.38 11.32 9.27
C PHE A 407 -7.82 11.23 8.82
N TYR A 408 -7.98 10.99 7.52
CA TYR A 408 -9.24 10.60 6.91
C TYR A 408 -9.32 9.07 6.90
N LEU A 409 -10.49 8.53 7.17
CA LEU A 409 -10.73 7.10 7.19
C LEU A 409 -11.85 6.76 6.20
N ASP A 410 -11.49 6.14 5.09
CA ASP A 410 -12.40 5.75 4.00
C ASP A 410 -12.44 4.23 3.91
N LEU A 411 -13.41 3.61 4.56
CA LEU A 411 -13.42 2.17 4.82
C LEU A 411 -14.08 1.32 3.74
N TYR A 412 -15.04 1.87 2.98
CA TYR A 412 -15.95 1.03 2.21
C TYR A 412 -15.68 1.05 0.71
N ALA A 413 -15.82 -0.12 0.08
CA ALA A 413 -15.81 -0.23 -1.38
C ALA A 413 -16.98 0.54 -1.99
N ARG A 414 -16.76 1.13 -3.16
CA ARG A 414 -17.80 1.77 -3.96
C ARG A 414 -17.36 1.88 -5.42
N GLU A 415 -18.29 2.16 -6.32
CA GLU A 415 -17.98 2.37 -7.72
C GLU A 415 -16.96 3.49 -7.91
N ASN A 416 -16.06 3.33 -8.87
CA ASN A 416 -15.06 4.33 -9.23
C ASN A 416 -14.04 4.64 -8.13
N LYS A 417 -13.91 3.74 -7.16
CA LYS A 417 -12.87 3.74 -6.14
C LYS A 417 -11.90 2.61 -6.44
N ARG A 418 -10.60 2.92 -6.46
CA ARG A 418 -9.56 1.92 -6.67
C ARG A 418 -9.63 0.84 -5.58
N GLY A 419 -9.49 -0.42 -5.97
CA GLY A 419 -9.48 -1.54 -5.05
C GLY A 419 -8.20 -1.62 -4.22
N GLY A 420 -8.22 -2.48 -3.19
CA GLY A 420 -7.13 -2.66 -2.27
C GLY A 420 -7.22 -1.74 -1.05
N ALA A 421 -6.18 -1.74 -0.26
CA ALA A 421 -6.06 -0.86 0.90
C ALA A 421 -4.71 -0.15 0.83
N TRP A 422 -4.68 1.10 1.27
CA TRP A 422 -3.44 1.88 1.25
C TRP A 422 -3.53 3.07 2.21
N MET A 423 -2.34 3.59 2.56
CA MET A 423 -2.18 4.87 3.23
C MET A 423 -1.51 5.83 2.25
N ASP A 424 -1.87 7.10 2.30
CA ASP A 424 -1.21 8.14 1.52
C ASP A 424 -1.04 9.43 2.35
N ASP A 425 -0.08 10.25 1.94
CA ASP A 425 0.26 11.52 2.59
C ASP A 425 -0.64 12.64 2.07
N CYS A 426 -1.39 13.27 2.97
CA CYS A 426 -2.17 14.46 2.67
C CYS A 426 -1.38 15.73 2.95
N VAL A 427 -0.79 15.80 4.15
CA VAL A 427 0.03 16.93 4.62
C VAL A 427 1.24 16.35 5.35
N GLY A 428 2.43 16.80 5.00
CA GLY A 428 3.66 16.42 5.69
C GLY A 428 3.95 17.30 6.90
N SER A 429 4.67 16.75 7.87
CA SER A 429 5.16 17.50 9.02
C SER A 429 6.28 18.45 8.57
N LEU A 430 6.14 19.72 8.88
CA LEU A 430 7.07 20.76 8.42
C LEU A 430 7.15 21.92 9.42
N ARG A 431 8.37 22.26 9.82
CA ARG A 431 8.65 23.50 10.55
C ARG A 431 8.81 24.62 9.53
N LYS A 432 7.93 25.61 9.58
CA LYS A 432 7.99 26.76 8.68
C LYS A 432 9.00 27.79 9.15
N ALA A 433 9.41 28.67 8.25
CA ALA A 433 10.39 29.73 8.55
C ALA A 433 9.93 30.66 9.67
N ASP A 434 8.60 30.87 9.82
CA ASP A 434 8.01 31.69 10.89
C ASP A 434 8.01 30.98 12.26
N GLY A 435 8.50 29.74 12.34
CA GLY A 435 8.57 28.97 13.57
C GLY A 435 7.37 28.08 13.83
N THR A 436 6.30 28.18 13.03
CA THR A 436 5.11 27.35 13.21
C THR A 436 5.36 25.93 12.70
N LEU A 437 4.76 24.95 13.38
CA LEU A 437 4.83 23.55 13.01
C LEU A 437 3.55 23.12 12.30
N GLN A 438 3.68 22.73 11.03
CA GLN A 438 2.59 22.12 10.29
C GLN A 438 2.47 20.66 10.70
N LYS A 439 1.29 20.24 11.14
CA LYS A 439 1.04 18.87 11.59
C LYS A 439 0.71 17.94 10.42
N PRO A 440 1.15 16.68 10.47
CA PRO A 440 0.90 15.72 9.39
C PRO A 440 -0.56 15.28 9.34
N VAL A 441 -1.03 14.99 8.13
CA VAL A 441 -2.36 14.45 7.87
C VAL A 441 -2.22 13.27 6.89
N ALA A 442 -2.92 12.18 7.17
CA ALA A 442 -2.88 10.96 6.36
C ALA A 442 -4.24 10.63 5.78
N TYR A 443 -4.23 9.93 4.64
CA TYR A 443 -5.40 9.23 4.11
C TYR A 443 -5.25 7.75 4.44
N LEU A 444 -6.28 7.15 5.04
CA LEU A 444 -6.35 5.71 5.24
C LEU A 444 -7.54 5.19 4.44
N THR A 445 -7.27 4.32 3.47
CA THR A 445 -8.28 3.85 2.51
C THR A 445 -8.35 2.33 2.54
N CYS A 446 -9.58 1.82 2.66
CA CYS A 446 -9.89 0.39 2.58
C CYS A 446 -11.03 0.17 1.59
N ASN A 447 -11.38 -1.10 1.37
CA ASN A 447 -12.45 -1.49 0.46
C ASN A 447 -13.27 -2.61 1.08
N PHE A 448 -13.85 -2.35 2.25
CA PHE A 448 -14.65 -3.30 3.02
C PHE A 448 -16.11 -3.27 2.62
N ASN A 449 -16.88 -4.24 3.13
CA ASN A 449 -18.33 -4.27 2.97
C ASN A 449 -19.00 -3.07 3.64
N ARG A 450 -19.95 -2.45 2.94
CA ARG A 450 -20.72 -1.32 3.46
C ARG A 450 -21.76 -1.77 4.49
N PRO A 451 -22.16 -0.87 5.41
CA PRO A 451 -23.33 -1.14 6.24
C PRO A 451 -24.60 -1.26 5.39
N LEU A 452 -25.53 -2.10 5.81
CA LEU A 452 -26.81 -2.30 5.13
C LEU A 452 -27.97 -1.99 6.08
N GLY A 453 -28.87 -1.10 5.63
CA GLY A 453 -30.02 -0.68 6.43
C GLY A 453 -29.58 -0.11 7.77
N ASP A 454 -30.15 -0.62 8.86
CA ASP A 454 -29.81 -0.20 10.22
C ASP A 454 -28.66 -1.02 10.81
N GLN A 455 -28.17 -2.04 10.09
CA GLN A 455 -27.06 -2.87 10.55
C GLN A 455 -25.73 -2.18 10.30
N PRO A 456 -24.82 -2.12 11.29
CA PRO A 456 -23.49 -1.56 11.04
C PRO A 456 -22.69 -2.46 10.12
N ALA A 457 -21.61 -1.91 9.54
CA ALA A 457 -20.66 -2.73 8.80
C ALA A 457 -20.02 -3.74 9.75
N LEU A 458 -19.97 -4.99 9.33
CA LEU A 458 -19.39 -6.09 10.10
C LEU A 458 -18.18 -6.62 9.33
N PHE A 459 -17.02 -6.63 9.98
CA PHE A 459 -15.75 -6.98 9.34
C PHE A 459 -15.40 -8.45 9.55
N THR A 460 -14.68 -9.02 8.56
CA THR A 460 -13.96 -10.27 8.78
C THR A 460 -12.73 -9.96 9.64
N HIS A 461 -12.15 -10.99 10.24
CA HIS A 461 -10.89 -10.82 10.97
C HIS A 461 -9.77 -10.30 10.07
N ASN A 462 -9.73 -10.76 8.82
CA ASN A 462 -8.75 -10.25 7.84
C ASN A 462 -8.93 -8.76 7.56
N GLU A 463 -10.17 -8.28 7.49
CA GLU A 463 -10.45 -6.85 7.31
C GLU A 463 -10.02 -6.05 8.53
N VAL A 464 -10.19 -6.59 9.74
CA VAL A 464 -9.68 -5.98 10.97
C VAL A 464 -8.15 -5.85 10.90
N THR A 465 -7.49 -6.91 10.49
CA THR A 465 -6.02 -6.93 10.34
C THR A 465 -5.57 -5.89 9.31
N THR A 466 -6.27 -5.77 8.19
CA THR A 466 -5.99 -4.78 7.15
C THR A 466 -6.10 -3.35 7.70
N LEU A 467 -7.14 -3.07 8.48
CA LEU A 467 -7.32 -1.76 9.11
C LEU A 467 -6.14 -1.43 10.03
N PHE A 468 -5.71 -2.38 10.85
CA PHE A 468 -4.56 -2.21 11.74
C PHE A 468 -3.28 -1.97 10.93
N HIS A 469 -3.12 -2.69 9.82
CA HIS A 469 -1.99 -2.51 8.91
C HIS A 469 -1.92 -1.07 8.39
N GLU A 470 -3.00 -0.58 7.80
CA GLU A 470 -3.04 0.77 7.25
C GLU A 470 -2.87 1.83 8.33
N PHE A 471 -3.43 1.59 9.52
CA PHE A 471 -3.23 2.49 10.64
C PHE A 471 -1.76 2.52 11.10
N GLY A 472 -1.05 1.40 11.00
CA GLY A 472 0.40 1.36 11.27
C GLY A 472 1.19 2.31 10.37
N HIS A 473 0.87 2.36 9.08
CA HIS A 473 1.41 3.37 8.16
C HIS A 473 1.03 4.78 8.60
N GLY A 474 -0.23 4.97 8.98
CA GLY A 474 -0.72 6.28 9.44
C GLY A 474 0.02 6.76 10.68
N LEU A 475 0.27 5.87 11.64
CA LEU A 475 1.03 6.20 12.84
C LEU A 475 2.47 6.61 12.49
N HIS A 476 3.09 5.91 11.57
CA HIS A 476 4.46 6.24 11.11
C HIS A 476 4.50 7.66 10.54
N HIS A 477 3.47 8.06 9.83
CA HIS A 477 3.37 9.41 9.26
C HIS A 477 3.02 10.46 10.33
N MET A 478 2.05 10.17 11.20
CA MET A 478 1.46 11.15 12.12
C MET A 478 2.23 11.33 13.43
N LEU A 479 2.92 10.27 13.92
CA LEU A 479 3.65 10.35 15.19
C LEU A 479 5.09 10.79 15.03
N THR A 480 5.44 11.30 13.86
CA THR A 480 6.81 11.78 13.62
C THR A 480 7.18 12.95 14.55
N GLN A 481 8.41 12.91 15.05
CA GLN A 481 9.05 14.02 15.74
C GLN A 481 9.95 14.82 14.80
N ILE A 482 10.06 14.37 13.55
CA ILE A 482 10.89 15.01 12.54
C ILE A 482 10.04 16.05 11.82
N ASP A 483 10.52 17.28 11.80
CA ASP A 483 9.85 18.42 11.17
C ASP A 483 10.61 18.95 9.96
N THR A 484 11.56 18.17 9.47
CA THR A 484 12.38 18.48 8.30
C THR A 484 11.77 17.87 7.06
N ALA A 485 11.46 18.68 6.06
CA ALA A 485 10.88 18.23 4.81
C ALA A 485 11.77 17.17 4.14
N GLY A 486 11.12 16.19 3.52
CA GLY A 486 11.78 15.10 2.80
C GLY A 486 12.18 13.91 3.66
N VAL A 487 12.21 14.05 4.99
CA VAL A 487 12.57 12.97 5.93
C VAL A 487 11.59 12.86 7.10
N SER A 488 10.47 13.57 7.07
CA SER A 488 9.45 13.51 8.11
C SER A 488 8.35 12.50 7.77
N GLY A 489 7.80 11.85 8.79
CA GLY A 489 6.76 10.86 8.61
C GLY A 489 7.22 9.70 7.74
N ILE A 490 6.43 9.34 6.73
CA ILE A 490 6.81 8.27 5.80
C ILE A 490 7.77 8.76 4.69
N ASN A 491 7.98 10.06 4.58
CA ASN A 491 8.81 10.61 3.53
C ASN A 491 10.29 10.28 3.75
N GLY A 492 10.95 9.82 2.70
CA GLY A 492 12.36 9.45 2.76
C GLY A 492 12.64 8.09 3.41
N VAL A 493 11.63 7.39 3.89
CA VAL A 493 11.80 6.03 4.41
C VAL A 493 12.02 5.08 3.24
N PRO A 494 13.10 4.26 3.26
CA PRO A 494 13.30 3.27 2.21
C PRO A 494 12.10 2.34 2.06
N TRP A 495 11.72 2.03 0.81
CA TRP A 495 10.54 1.21 0.54
C TRP A 495 10.59 -0.17 1.18
N ASP A 496 11.78 -0.77 1.33
CA ASP A 496 11.93 -2.07 1.98
C ASP A 496 11.89 -2.01 3.51
N ALA A 497 11.75 -0.82 4.09
CA ALA A 497 11.51 -0.62 5.51
C ALA A 497 10.12 -0.05 5.81
N VAL A 498 9.43 0.50 4.81
CA VAL A 498 8.18 1.26 5.02
C VAL A 498 7.05 0.39 5.58
N GLU A 499 7.06 -0.92 5.30
CA GLU A 499 6.04 -1.84 5.78
C GLU A 499 6.28 -2.33 7.21
N LEU A 500 7.41 -1.97 7.84
CA LEU A 500 7.69 -2.41 9.21
C LEU A 500 6.60 -1.96 10.18
N PRO A 501 6.25 -0.68 10.28
CA PRO A 501 5.22 -0.24 11.23
C PRO A 501 3.82 -0.77 10.92
N SER A 502 3.51 -0.98 9.66
CA SER A 502 2.20 -1.47 9.25
C SER A 502 2.01 -2.95 9.59
N GLN A 503 2.95 -3.79 9.21
CA GLN A 503 2.93 -5.21 9.54
C GLN A 503 3.04 -5.45 11.04
N PHE A 504 3.79 -4.61 11.73
CA PHE A 504 3.93 -4.65 13.18
C PHE A 504 2.59 -4.51 13.90
N MET A 505 1.73 -3.57 13.47
CA MET A 505 0.43 -3.35 14.10
C MET A 505 -0.54 -4.53 13.94
N GLU A 506 -0.39 -5.35 12.91
CA GLU A 506 -1.24 -6.51 12.68
C GLU A 506 -1.18 -7.52 13.81
N ASN A 507 -0.06 -7.59 14.54
CA ASN A 507 0.15 -8.58 15.60
C ASN A 507 -0.91 -8.52 16.70
N TRP A 508 -1.38 -7.33 17.06
CA TRP A 508 -2.39 -7.18 18.11
C TRP A 508 -3.75 -7.79 17.76
N CYS A 509 -4.03 -7.97 16.48
CA CYS A 509 -5.26 -8.63 16.03
C CYS A 509 -5.30 -10.11 16.36
N TRP A 510 -4.20 -10.69 16.82
CA TRP A 510 -4.09 -12.08 17.21
C TRP A 510 -3.86 -12.26 18.72
N GLU A 511 -3.87 -11.18 19.49
CA GLU A 511 -3.62 -11.23 20.92
C GLU A 511 -4.93 -11.28 21.69
N PRO A 512 -5.10 -12.29 22.59
CA PRO A 512 -6.34 -12.40 23.38
C PRO A 512 -6.69 -11.16 24.17
N GLU A 513 -5.70 -10.51 24.79
CA GLU A 513 -5.94 -9.29 25.58
C GLU A 513 -6.45 -8.14 24.71
N ALA A 514 -5.97 -8.02 23.49
CA ALA A 514 -6.40 -6.99 22.55
C ALA A 514 -7.78 -7.32 21.96
N LEU A 515 -8.01 -8.59 21.59
CA LEU A 515 -9.28 -9.02 21.03
C LEU A 515 -10.46 -8.84 22.00
N ALA A 516 -10.17 -8.85 23.30
CA ALA A 516 -11.19 -8.62 24.32
C ALA A 516 -11.86 -7.23 24.18
N PHE A 517 -11.15 -6.23 23.68
CA PHE A 517 -11.74 -4.90 23.46
C PHE A 517 -11.81 -4.49 21.99
N ILE A 518 -11.15 -5.22 21.08
CA ILE A 518 -11.33 -5.03 19.63
C ILE A 518 -12.68 -5.63 19.19
N SER A 519 -13.09 -6.73 19.80
CA SER A 519 -14.36 -7.41 19.50
C SER A 519 -15.49 -6.94 20.41
N GLY A 520 -16.73 -7.07 19.92
CA GLY A 520 -17.94 -6.80 20.68
C GLY A 520 -19.14 -7.02 19.78
N HIS A 521 -20.01 -7.96 20.13
CA HIS A 521 -21.17 -8.28 19.31
C HIS A 521 -22.01 -7.02 19.02
N TYR A 522 -22.41 -6.82 17.79
CA TYR A 522 -23.06 -5.57 17.35
C TYR A 522 -24.42 -5.33 18.03
N GLN A 523 -25.06 -6.36 18.58
CA GLN A 523 -26.33 -6.25 19.31
C GLN A 523 -26.14 -6.28 20.82
N SER A 524 -25.37 -7.25 21.36
CA SER A 524 -25.23 -7.46 22.80
C SER A 524 -24.04 -6.72 23.41
N GLY A 525 -23.04 -6.35 22.61
CA GLY A 525 -21.79 -5.77 23.09
C GLY A 525 -20.81 -6.75 23.69
N GLU A 526 -21.17 -8.03 23.77
CA GLU A 526 -20.32 -9.06 24.36
C GLU A 526 -19.06 -9.27 23.50
N PRO A 527 -17.87 -9.34 24.14
CA PRO A 527 -16.64 -9.62 23.39
C PRO A 527 -16.69 -11.05 22.82
N LEU A 528 -15.76 -11.34 21.93
CA LEU A 528 -15.63 -12.65 21.30
C LEU A 528 -15.56 -13.74 22.38
N PRO A 529 -16.49 -14.74 22.36
CA PRO A 529 -16.47 -15.80 23.38
C PRO A 529 -15.14 -16.57 23.36
N LYS A 530 -14.72 -17.03 24.54
CA LYS A 530 -13.44 -17.74 24.67
C LYS A 530 -13.32 -18.94 23.73
N ALA A 531 -14.41 -19.69 23.56
CA ALA A 531 -14.42 -20.85 22.67
C ALA A 531 -14.13 -20.45 21.20
N MET A 532 -14.70 -19.34 20.74
CA MET A 532 -14.45 -18.82 19.38
C MET A 532 -13.04 -18.22 19.27
N LEU A 533 -12.60 -17.53 20.32
CA LEU A 533 -11.25 -16.97 20.39
C LEU A 533 -10.20 -18.07 20.25
N ASP A 534 -10.33 -19.14 21.01
CA ASP A 534 -9.41 -20.27 20.98
C ASP A 534 -9.36 -20.91 19.58
N LYS A 535 -10.52 -21.02 18.92
CA LYS A 535 -10.61 -21.54 17.55
C LYS A 535 -9.96 -20.62 16.55
N LEU A 536 -10.17 -19.31 16.67
CA LEU A 536 -9.56 -18.32 15.81
C LEU A 536 -8.02 -18.40 15.90
N LEU A 537 -7.50 -18.44 17.13
CA LEU A 537 -6.05 -18.48 17.35
C LEU A 537 -5.45 -19.81 16.88
N ALA A 538 -6.16 -20.91 17.03
CA ALA A 538 -5.74 -22.22 16.50
C ALA A 538 -5.65 -22.22 14.97
N ALA A 539 -6.52 -21.45 14.31
CA ALA A 539 -6.56 -21.34 12.85
C ALA A 539 -5.56 -20.32 12.27
N LYS A 540 -4.85 -19.59 13.12
CA LYS A 540 -3.96 -18.50 12.69
C LYS A 540 -3.02 -18.86 11.54
N ASN A 541 -2.38 -20.02 11.65
CA ASN A 541 -1.38 -20.46 10.69
C ASN A 541 -1.92 -21.43 9.64
N TYR A 542 -3.25 -21.51 9.51
CA TYR A 542 -3.85 -22.34 8.47
C TYR A 542 -3.42 -21.87 7.10
N GLN A 543 -2.81 -22.77 6.33
CA GLN A 543 -2.26 -22.50 4.99
C GLN A 543 -1.25 -21.33 4.93
N ALA A 544 -0.57 -21.06 6.04
CA ALA A 544 0.43 -19.99 6.11
C ALA A 544 1.58 -20.20 5.12
N ALA A 545 2.03 -21.43 4.93
CA ALA A 545 3.11 -21.73 3.98
C ALA A 545 2.67 -21.47 2.54
N LEU A 546 1.45 -21.83 2.17
CA LEU A 546 0.90 -21.53 0.85
C LEU A 546 0.82 -20.02 0.61
N PHE A 547 0.40 -19.27 1.63
CA PHE A 547 0.31 -17.82 1.56
C PHE A 547 1.69 -17.18 1.34
N ILE A 548 2.69 -17.58 2.13
CA ILE A 548 4.05 -17.04 2.00
C ILE A 548 4.64 -17.38 0.62
N LEU A 549 4.41 -18.60 0.17
CA LEU A 549 4.90 -19.05 -1.12
C LEU A 549 4.31 -18.21 -2.27
N ARG A 550 3.05 -17.80 -2.14
CA ARG A 550 2.41 -16.90 -3.11
C ARG A 550 3.07 -15.51 -3.09
N GLN A 551 3.40 -14.98 -1.92
CA GLN A 551 4.12 -13.71 -1.81
C GLN A 551 5.53 -13.82 -2.41
N LEU A 552 6.19 -14.95 -2.26
CA LEU A 552 7.49 -15.21 -2.87
C LEU A 552 7.39 -15.27 -4.40
N GLU A 553 6.33 -15.85 -4.92
CA GLU A 553 6.05 -15.85 -6.35
C GLU A 553 5.98 -14.40 -6.89
N PHE A 554 5.23 -13.54 -6.21
CA PHE A 554 5.10 -12.13 -6.59
C PHE A 554 6.44 -11.41 -6.53
N GLY A 555 7.17 -11.59 -5.43
CA GLY A 555 8.46 -10.93 -5.22
C GLY A 555 9.53 -11.36 -6.22
N LEU A 556 9.64 -12.66 -6.48
CA LEU A 556 10.59 -13.19 -7.45
C LEU A 556 10.21 -12.81 -8.89
N PHE A 557 8.92 -12.88 -9.22
CA PHE A 557 8.45 -12.45 -10.54
C PHE A 557 8.82 -10.99 -10.80
N ASP A 558 8.44 -10.10 -9.88
CA ASP A 558 8.74 -8.68 -9.98
C ASP A 558 10.25 -8.43 -10.14
N PHE A 559 11.03 -8.99 -9.23
CA PHE A 559 12.45 -8.69 -9.18
C PHE A 559 13.21 -9.27 -10.36
N ARG A 560 12.93 -10.53 -10.72
CA ARG A 560 13.59 -11.20 -11.85
C ARG A 560 13.22 -10.56 -13.19
N MET A 561 11.96 -10.15 -13.35
CA MET A 561 11.49 -9.48 -14.56
C MET A 561 12.28 -8.20 -14.83
N HIS A 562 12.60 -7.45 -13.78
CA HIS A 562 13.39 -6.22 -13.88
C HIS A 562 14.90 -6.47 -13.94
N PHE A 563 15.37 -7.51 -13.28
CA PHE A 563 16.79 -7.85 -13.21
C PHE A 563 17.29 -8.54 -14.48
N GLU A 564 16.46 -9.41 -15.07
CA GLU A 564 16.84 -10.23 -16.24
C GLU A 564 16.44 -9.61 -17.57
N TYR A 565 15.78 -8.46 -17.57
CA TYR A 565 15.37 -7.80 -18.81
C TYR A 565 16.57 -7.51 -19.72
N SER A 566 16.41 -7.82 -21.01
CA SER A 566 17.37 -7.39 -22.03
C SER A 566 16.60 -6.90 -23.26
N PRO A 567 17.10 -5.86 -23.95
CA PRO A 567 16.44 -5.34 -25.15
C PRO A 567 16.31 -6.37 -26.27
N GLU A 568 17.25 -7.32 -26.34
CA GLU A 568 17.27 -8.38 -27.37
C GLU A 568 16.08 -9.33 -27.21
N LYS A 569 15.76 -9.68 -25.98
CA LYS A 569 14.66 -10.62 -25.68
C LYS A 569 13.32 -9.91 -25.54
N GLY A 570 13.36 -8.61 -25.27
CA GLY A 570 12.17 -7.82 -24.96
C GLY A 570 11.56 -8.17 -23.61
N ALA A 571 10.31 -7.79 -23.42
CA ALA A 571 9.57 -8.09 -22.21
C ALA A 571 9.21 -9.58 -22.19
N GLN A 572 9.74 -10.30 -21.20
CA GLN A 572 9.50 -11.73 -21.00
C GLN A 572 8.55 -11.95 -19.83
N ILE A 573 7.39 -11.26 -19.84
CA ILE A 573 6.49 -11.20 -18.68
C ILE A 573 5.93 -12.57 -18.35
N LEU A 574 5.22 -13.19 -19.29
CA LEU A 574 4.63 -14.51 -19.07
C LEU A 574 5.66 -15.64 -18.97
N PRO A 575 6.73 -15.67 -19.81
CA PRO A 575 7.79 -16.66 -19.62
C PRO A 575 8.48 -16.57 -18.27
N THR A 576 8.77 -15.36 -17.78
CA THR A 576 9.39 -15.16 -16.46
C THR A 576 8.45 -15.64 -15.34
N LEU A 577 7.17 -15.32 -15.44
CA LEU A 577 6.18 -15.82 -14.47
C LEU A 577 6.12 -17.35 -14.47
N ALA A 578 6.14 -17.97 -15.64
CA ALA A 578 6.13 -19.42 -15.74
C ALA A 578 7.36 -20.06 -15.08
N GLU A 579 8.54 -19.47 -15.27
CA GLU A 579 9.77 -19.95 -14.62
C GLU A 579 9.71 -19.80 -13.10
N VAL A 580 9.23 -18.66 -12.61
CA VAL A 580 9.09 -18.43 -11.18
C VAL A 580 8.11 -19.43 -10.58
N LYS A 581 7.00 -19.68 -11.25
CA LYS A 581 6.02 -20.67 -10.79
C LYS A 581 6.60 -22.07 -10.66
N LYS A 582 7.49 -22.48 -11.56
CA LYS A 582 8.17 -23.78 -11.44
C LYS A 582 9.01 -23.88 -10.17
N MET A 583 9.58 -22.77 -9.73
CA MET A 583 10.41 -22.74 -8.53
C MET A 583 9.61 -22.70 -7.23
N VAL A 584 8.53 -21.90 -7.20
CA VAL A 584 7.86 -21.57 -5.95
C VAL A 584 6.39 -21.94 -5.89
N ALA A 585 5.69 -22.03 -7.01
CA ALA A 585 4.26 -22.32 -6.99
C ALA A 585 4.01 -23.81 -6.81
N VAL A 586 3.10 -24.16 -5.92
CA VAL A 586 2.62 -25.54 -5.74
C VAL A 586 1.16 -25.66 -6.18
N VAL A 587 0.40 -24.57 -6.13
CA VAL A 587 -1.00 -24.51 -6.55
C VAL A 587 -1.06 -24.36 -8.07
N PRO A 588 -1.79 -25.26 -8.78
CA PRO A 588 -1.96 -25.11 -10.22
C PRO A 588 -2.67 -23.80 -10.58
N SER A 589 -2.24 -23.17 -11.66
CA SER A 589 -2.91 -21.99 -12.21
C SER A 589 -3.15 -22.17 -13.71
N PRO A 590 -4.28 -21.65 -14.22
CA PRO A 590 -4.60 -21.78 -15.64
C PRO A 590 -3.60 -21.00 -16.51
N SER A 591 -3.31 -21.55 -17.69
CA SER A 591 -2.41 -20.90 -18.65
C SER A 591 -2.96 -19.57 -19.18
N TRP A 592 -4.28 -19.41 -19.17
CA TRP A 592 -4.94 -18.18 -19.59
C TRP A 592 -4.97 -17.11 -18.48
N GLY A 593 -4.54 -17.41 -17.27
CA GLY A 593 -4.45 -16.43 -16.20
C GLY A 593 -3.49 -15.30 -16.55
N ARG A 594 -3.86 -14.07 -16.19
CA ARG A 594 -3.09 -12.86 -16.51
C ARG A 594 -2.88 -11.99 -15.26
N PHE A 595 -2.36 -12.61 -14.21
CA PHE A 595 -2.04 -11.90 -12.97
C PHE A 595 -1.20 -10.63 -13.20
N PRO A 596 -0.16 -10.64 -14.06
CA PRO A 596 0.66 -9.44 -14.25
C PRO A 596 -0.10 -8.22 -14.74
N HIS A 597 -1.22 -8.42 -15.45
CA HIS A 597 -1.99 -7.35 -16.08
C HIS A 597 -2.81 -6.53 -15.08
N ALA A 598 -2.96 -7.02 -13.84
CA ALA A 598 -3.64 -6.32 -12.76
C ALA A 598 -2.73 -6.17 -11.51
N PHE A 599 -1.44 -6.33 -11.68
CA PHE A 599 -0.45 -6.19 -10.60
C PHE A 599 -0.03 -4.73 -10.46
N SER A 600 -0.93 -3.92 -9.93
CA SER A 600 -0.76 -2.47 -9.82
C SER A 600 0.41 -2.05 -8.96
N HIS A 601 0.78 -2.83 -7.94
CA HIS A 601 1.92 -2.54 -7.06
C HIS A 601 3.20 -2.21 -7.85
N ILE A 602 3.50 -2.99 -8.89
CA ILE A 602 4.75 -2.85 -9.63
C ILE A 602 4.63 -2.04 -10.92
N PHE A 603 3.42 -1.84 -11.43
CA PHE A 603 3.23 -1.09 -12.68
C PHE A 603 2.58 0.29 -12.48
N ALA A 604 2.01 0.53 -11.31
CA ALA A 604 1.34 1.80 -11.00
C ALA A 604 1.50 2.26 -9.55
N GLY A 605 2.14 1.48 -8.70
CA GLY A 605 2.14 1.71 -7.26
C GLY A 605 3.50 1.94 -6.58
N GLY A 606 4.58 2.02 -7.33
CA GLY A 606 5.90 2.32 -6.77
C GLY A 606 6.70 1.13 -6.26
N TYR A 607 6.18 -0.09 -6.36
CA TYR A 607 6.85 -1.30 -5.90
C TYR A 607 7.65 -2.02 -7.00
N ALA A 608 7.94 -1.37 -8.12
CA ALA A 608 8.74 -1.95 -9.20
C ALA A 608 10.14 -2.35 -8.68
N ALA A 609 10.51 -3.61 -8.91
CA ALA A 609 11.72 -4.22 -8.35
C ALA A 609 11.83 -3.98 -6.84
N GLY A 610 10.70 -4.01 -6.17
CA GLY A 610 10.57 -3.68 -4.75
C GLY A 610 9.49 -4.46 -4.02
N TYR A 611 8.77 -5.36 -4.66
CA TYR A 611 7.72 -6.13 -4.01
C TYR A 611 8.27 -7.05 -2.90
N TYR A 612 9.53 -7.45 -3.00
CA TYR A 612 10.21 -8.21 -1.94
C TYR A 612 10.14 -7.50 -0.58
N SER A 613 9.91 -6.19 -0.60
CA SER A 613 9.87 -5.34 0.61
C SER A 613 8.88 -5.83 1.65
N TYR A 614 7.76 -6.43 1.22
CA TYR A 614 6.77 -6.98 2.16
C TYR A 614 7.35 -8.10 3.02
N LEU A 615 8.05 -9.06 2.40
CA LEU A 615 8.68 -10.15 3.15
C LEU A 615 9.91 -9.69 3.92
N TRP A 616 10.68 -8.77 3.34
CA TRP A 616 11.84 -8.18 4.00
C TRP A 616 11.42 -7.47 5.28
N ALA A 617 10.40 -6.63 5.19
CA ALA A 617 9.88 -5.91 6.35
C ALA A 617 9.18 -6.83 7.35
N GLU A 618 8.65 -7.96 6.91
CA GLU A 618 8.05 -8.96 7.80
C GLU A 618 9.10 -9.55 8.75
N VAL A 619 10.33 -9.75 8.27
CA VAL A 619 11.45 -10.16 9.12
C VAL A 619 11.70 -9.11 10.20
N LEU A 620 11.73 -7.84 9.81
CA LEU A 620 11.94 -6.72 10.74
C LEU A 620 10.80 -6.61 11.75
N SER A 621 9.57 -6.68 11.25
CA SER A 621 8.36 -6.54 12.06
C SER A 621 8.23 -7.65 13.09
N ALA A 622 8.37 -8.90 12.67
CA ALA A 622 8.25 -10.05 13.57
C ALA A 622 9.33 -10.01 14.67
N ASP A 623 10.53 -9.63 14.30
CA ASP A 623 11.64 -9.56 15.27
C ASP A 623 11.48 -8.37 16.22
N ALA A 624 10.97 -7.23 15.75
CA ALA A 624 10.62 -6.11 16.61
C ALA A 624 9.53 -6.50 17.60
N TYR A 625 8.49 -7.19 17.13
CA TYR A 625 7.40 -7.65 17.98
C TYR A 625 7.86 -8.68 19.01
N SER A 626 8.88 -9.47 18.71
CA SER A 626 9.43 -10.45 19.65
C SER A 626 9.89 -9.80 20.96
N ARG A 627 10.32 -8.54 20.93
CA ARG A 627 10.65 -7.80 22.17
C ARG A 627 9.41 -7.55 23.02
N PHE A 628 8.27 -7.22 22.38
CA PHE A 628 6.98 -7.08 23.09
C PHE A 628 6.50 -8.42 23.67
N GLU A 629 6.73 -9.51 22.96
CA GLU A 629 6.40 -10.85 23.48
C GLU A 629 7.23 -11.18 24.73
N GLU A 630 8.49 -10.79 24.76
CA GLU A 630 9.39 -11.02 25.90
C GLU A 630 9.06 -10.11 27.10
N GLU A 631 8.72 -8.85 26.84
CA GLU A 631 8.58 -7.81 27.89
C GLU A 631 7.10 -7.52 28.24
N GLY A 632 6.16 -7.92 27.41
CA GLY A 632 4.74 -7.67 27.55
C GLY A 632 4.17 -6.87 26.38
N ILE A 633 3.09 -7.37 25.79
CA ILE A 633 2.51 -6.79 24.56
C ILE A 633 1.91 -5.39 24.78
N PHE A 634 1.61 -5.02 26.01
CA PHE A 634 1.14 -3.69 26.39
C PHE A 634 2.13 -2.97 27.33
N ASN A 635 3.39 -3.39 27.33
CA ASN A 635 4.42 -2.73 28.12
C ASN A 635 4.67 -1.33 27.58
N ALA A 636 4.35 -0.32 28.39
CA ALA A 636 4.45 1.09 28.00
C ALA A 636 5.89 1.54 27.72
N GLU A 637 6.87 0.97 28.44
CA GLU A 637 8.28 1.30 28.21
C GLU A 637 8.78 0.74 26.88
N THR A 638 8.37 -0.48 26.53
CA THR A 638 8.69 -1.10 25.25
C THR A 638 8.03 -0.32 24.12
N GLY A 639 6.76 0.07 24.31
CA GLY A 639 6.03 0.92 23.36
C GLY A 639 6.71 2.26 23.14
N LYS A 640 7.14 2.90 24.22
CA LYS A 640 7.87 4.17 24.14
C LYS A 640 9.20 4.00 23.39
N SER A 641 9.91 2.92 23.64
CA SER A 641 11.16 2.63 22.92
C SER A 641 10.96 2.46 21.42
N PHE A 642 9.88 1.76 21.02
CA PHE A 642 9.52 1.61 19.61
C PHE A 642 9.13 2.96 18.99
N LEU A 643 8.32 3.73 19.70
CA LEU A 643 7.91 5.06 19.27
C LEU A 643 9.12 5.99 19.09
N ASP A 644 10.00 6.07 20.09
CA ASP A 644 11.12 7.00 20.09
C ASP A 644 12.22 6.61 19.09
N ASN A 645 12.45 5.32 18.88
CA ASN A 645 13.54 4.85 18.03
C ASN A 645 13.14 4.58 16.59
N ILE A 646 11.87 4.25 16.33
CA ILE A 646 11.41 3.86 14.98
C ILE A 646 10.29 4.76 14.47
N LEU A 647 9.13 4.78 15.14
CA LEU A 647 7.95 5.46 14.61
C LEU A 647 8.12 6.97 14.45
N SER A 648 8.80 7.62 15.39
CA SER A 648 8.92 9.07 15.39
C SER A 648 10.08 9.62 14.56
N ARG A 649 10.91 8.74 13.98
CA ARG A 649 12.16 9.13 13.32
C ARG A 649 12.05 9.37 11.83
N GLY A 650 10.93 9.01 11.20
CA GLY A 650 10.76 9.18 9.75
C GLY A 650 11.90 8.57 8.96
N GLY A 651 12.33 9.27 7.91
CA GLY A 651 13.48 8.88 7.09
C GLY A 651 14.79 9.58 7.49
N SER A 652 14.87 10.10 8.71
CA SER A 652 16.01 10.89 9.16
C SER A 652 17.31 10.11 9.37
N GLU A 653 17.22 8.80 9.56
CA GLU A 653 18.35 7.91 9.78
C GLU A 653 18.11 6.58 9.07
N GLU A 654 19.18 5.82 8.85
CA GLU A 654 19.08 4.51 8.22
C GLU A 654 18.22 3.55 9.05
N PRO A 655 17.26 2.84 8.43
CA PRO A 655 16.36 1.94 9.15
C PRO A 655 17.07 0.88 9.99
N MET A 656 18.19 0.35 9.52
CA MET A 656 18.95 -0.65 10.26
C MET A 656 19.47 -0.08 11.59
N ALA A 657 19.94 1.17 11.59
CA ALA A 657 20.40 1.83 12.80
C ALA A 657 19.25 2.03 13.79
N LEU A 658 18.08 2.44 13.31
CA LEU A 658 16.88 2.59 14.13
C LEU A 658 16.44 1.26 14.73
N PHE A 659 16.43 0.21 13.92
CA PHE A 659 16.08 -1.14 14.37
C PHE A 659 17.02 -1.64 15.46
N LYS A 660 18.33 -1.51 15.26
CA LYS A 660 19.34 -1.93 16.24
C LYS A 660 19.19 -1.17 17.56
N ARG A 661 18.86 0.12 17.50
CA ARG A 661 18.64 0.93 18.69
C ARG A 661 17.46 0.41 19.51
N PHE A 662 16.40 -0.02 18.83
CA PHE A 662 15.22 -0.59 19.49
C PHE A 662 15.47 -2.03 19.95
N ARG A 663 15.93 -2.90 19.06
CA ARG A 663 16.02 -4.34 19.33
C ARG A 663 17.31 -4.75 20.05
N GLY A 664 18.38 -3.96 19.92
CA GLY A 664 19.70 -4.23 20.53
C GLY A 664 20.58 -5.14 19.69
N ARG A 665 20.17 -5.53 18.51
CA ARG A 665 20.89 -6.41 17.58
C ARG A 665 20.33 -6.30 16.17
N GLU A 666 20.99 -6.96 15.22
CA GLU A 666 20.48 -7.07 13.86
C GLU A 666 19.23 -7.97 13.79
N PRO A 667 18.37 -7.77 12.78
CA PRO A 667 17.18 -8.62 12.58
C PRO A 667 17.55 -10.09 12.35
N GLN A 668 16.70 -10.98 12.85
CA GLN A 668 16.84 -12.43 12.68
C GLN A 668 15.56 -12.99 12.05
N LEU A 669 15.72 -13.98 11.19
CA LEU A 669 14.62 -14.63 10.48
C LEU A 669 13.73 -15.49 11.40
N ASP A 670 14.30 -15.95 12.52
CA ASP A 670 13.66 -16.94 13.40
C ASP A 670 12.27 -16.50 13.90
N ALA A 671 12.10 -15.23 14.25
CA ALA A 671 10.82 -14.71 14.76
C ALA A 671 9.73 -14.79 13.69
N MET A 672 10.05 -14.47 12.45
CA MET A 672 9.11 -14.57 11.33
C MET A 672 8.68 -16.02 11.09
N LEU A 673 9.64 -16.93 11.03
CA LEU A 673 9.34 -18.35 10.80
C LEU A 673 8.46 -18.92 11.91
N ARG A 674 8.78 -18.60 13.16
CA ARG A 674 7.98 -19.03 14.32
C ARG A 674 6.56 -18.44 14.24
N HIS A 675 6.45 -17.17 13.90
CA HIS A 675 5.19 -16.45 13.82
C HIS A 675 4.22 -17.10 12.81
N TYR A 676 4.74 -17.57 11.70
CA TYR A 676 3.95 -18.24 10.66
C TYR A 676 3.90 -19.76 10.81
N GLY A 677 4.49 -20.31 11.87
CA GLY A 677 4.50 -21.75 12.08
C GLY A 677 5.29 -22.53 11.04
N ILE A 678 6.30 -21.90 10.45
CA ILE A 678 7.17 -22.53 9.47
C ILE A 678 8.31 -23.24 10.19
N LYS A 679 8.43 -24.55 9.92
CA LYS A 679 9.52 -25.38 10.46
C LYS A 679 10.65 -25.35 9.44
N GLY A 680 11.73 -24.65 9.78
CA GLY A 680 12.84 -24.49 8.85
C GLY A 680 14.12 -25.13 9.28
#